data_c648a1f2af6067dedbe743d32f3a363a
#
_entry.id   c648a1f2af6067dedbe743d32f3a363a
#
_cell.length_a   1.000
_cell.length_b   1.000
_cell.length_c   1.000
_cell.angle_alpha   90.00
_cell.angle_beta   90.00
_cell.angle_gamma   90.00
#
_symmetry.space_group_name_H-M   'P 1'
#
loop_
_entity.id
_entity.type
_entity.pdbx_description
1 polymer ?
#
loop_
_entity_poly.entity_id
_entity_poly.type
_entity_poly.pdbx_seq_one_letter_code
_entity_poly.pdbx_strand_id
1 'polypeptide(L)'
;MDSMKNESDNFDSQQWNKEENSASVKYSNVGSGGLVDYTSQFINNEVFKSKEELLGWVRDVGRKNGFVIVIKTSDYGGGHRTPRIFLACERSGQYRAHKKLAGDDSSKKIVKITGTKKCGCPFELRARKLMADDDWMVDVACGMHNHAPAKHFEGHSFAGRLSEEEKSLLVDMSKSMVRPKEILVTLKRKDALNVTTMKTIYNVRHRNNVIEKAGRSQMQHLLGELEKHNYIERHRCDNNTMTVTDLFWAHPVSLDLLRSFPKVLIMDCTYKTNRYRLPLLEIVGVTSTDMSFSVAFAYLQFERIDNYVWVLTTLRSLLDDIAIPEVIVTDRELALMNAIDRVFSTSRHLLCRWHISRNVLAKCKKMFKSKEEWDKFISLWNFLVLSSTELEYNEHLARLLADFDTYPEAVQYVSQSWLIPYKDKFVAVWTDSCMHFGNVTTNRAESAHAKLKRQLGSNQVNFECSWTKIHSLLELQHVDIKASFEKSLTIVQHQFKPSHFRELRGNISITALDHVLAESKRANDVGIDASVCGCVVRRTHGLPCAHEIADYIRQGRPIPLDSINPHWRTLEVVQKLKNDKVELSCEPKFDLMLKRFNASDYTTQLEILHKLGEIADPQSSFLIEPDVKPNPRGKGHKKIDVYRTRTSTTYSYVDALPVGLKPYIRFIKDVDADGNCGFRAIAGLMGLTEAEWGQVRRDLQQELHTHVDHYTHLYGSRDRIEELTHILSFFEPNPGYHRLMTMPDMGHLIASCYNVVLYHLSAQQCLTFLPLRSVPISQLQRREIAIGFVNGNHFVQVFMLPGHLVPPIDTNWCKFHHSCAAGWDTAYSRRIEHFKQVVHSGVATRETFDCINLDE
;
A
#
# COMPACT_ATOMS: atom_id res chain seq x y z
N MET A 1 -14.44 48.82 22.43
CA MET A 1 -15.69 49.43 21.98
C MET A 1 -16.54 48.27 21.53
N ASP A 2 -17.31 47.96 22.36
CA ASP A 2 -18.69 47.79 22.79
C ASP A 2 -19.16 46.38 22.53
N SER A 3 -19.36 45.71 23.57
CA SER A 3 -20.52 45.53 24.50
C SER A 3 -21.56 44.55 23.93
N MET A 4 -21.61 43.36 24.50
CA MET A 4 -22.88 42.65 24.71
C MET A 4 -22.81 41.81 25.98
N LYS A 5 -23.51 42.28 26.89
CA LYS A 5 -24.20 41.87 28.10
C LYS A 5 -24.14 40.42 28.51
N ASN A 6 -23.58 40.26 29.73
CA ASN A 6 -23.79 39.11 30.61
C ASN A 6 -25.23 39.11 31.13
N GLU A 7 -25.94 38.04 30.96
CA GLU A 7 -27.02 37.65 31.86
C GLU A 7 -26.45 36.63 32.85
N SER A 8 -26.34 37.08 34.08
CA SER A 8 -25.93 36.32 35.25
C SER A 8 -27.14 35.58 35.82
N ASP A 9 -27.25 34.31 35.60
CA ASP A 9 -28.11 33.47 36.42
C ASP A 9 -27.43 33.20 37.76
N ASN A 10 -27.88 33.93 38.76
CA ASN A 10 -27.64 33.70 40.16
C ASN A 10 -28.32 32.38 40.56
N PHE A 11 -27.62 31.26 40.59
CA PHE A 11 -28.06 30.06 41.29
C PHE A 11 -27.56 30.09 42.72
N ASP A 12 -28.53 30.31 43.60
CA ASP A 12 -28.44 30.49 45.05
C ASP A 12 -27.69 29.35 45.76
N SER A 13 -26.60 29.65 46.43
CA SER A 13 -25.76 28.76 47.21
C SER A 13 -26.40 28.18 48.47
N GLN A 14 -27.70 28.43 48.71
CA GLN A 14 -28.41 27.95 49.90
C GLN A 14 -29.24 26.68 49.72
N GLN A 15 -29.38 26.13 48.51
CA GLN A 15 -30.21 24.95 48.23
C GLN A 15 -29.48 23.60 48.34
N TRP A 16 -28.19 23.59 48.63
CA TRP A 16 -27.40 22.35 48.74
C TRP A 16 -27.25 21.81 50.18
N ASN A 17 -27.66 22.56 51.23
CA ASN A 17 -27.56 22.13 52.63
C ASN A 17 -28.86 21.57 53.22
N LYS A 18 -29.90 21.29 52.42
CA LYS A 18 -31.22 20.84 52.95
C LYS A 18 -31.65 19.42 52.43
N GLU A 19 -30.80 18.67 51.80
CA GLU A 19 -31.15 17.28 51.44
C GLU A 19 -30.24 16.22 52.11
N GLU A 20 -29.84 16.49 53.34
CA GLU A 20 -29.19 15.48 54.21
C GLU A 20 -30.18 14.69 55.05
N ASN A 21 -31.49 14.63 54.75
CA ASN A 21 -32.36 13.72 55.44
C ASN A 21 -33.31 13.02 54.47
N SER A 22 -33.25 11.67 54.53
CA SER A 22 -34.20 10.71 54.02
C SER A 22 -34.35 10.54 52.48
N ALA A 23 -33.44 9.81 51.90
CA ALA A 23 -33.78 8.92 50.78
C ALA A 23 -33.25 7.52 51.09
N SER A 24 -34.08 6.72 51.78
CA SER A 24 -33.93 5.26 51.80
C SER A 24 -34.10 4.75 50.39
N VAL A 25 -33.01 4.60 49.66
CA VAL A 25 -33.02 3.96 48.35
C VAL A 25 -33.30 2.49 48.54
N LYS A 26 -34.49 2.05 48.12
CA LYS A 26 -34.86 0.65 48.08
C LYS A 26 -33.93 -0.10 47.12
N TYR A 27 -32.96 -0.80 47.68
CA TYR A 27 -32.13 -1.77 46.99
C TYR A 27 -32.93 -3.02 46.68
N SER A 28 -33.50 -3.13 45.50
CA SER A 28 -34.11 -4.35 45.01
C SER A 28 -33.10 -5.12 44.16
N ASN A 29 -32.79 -6.35 44.60
CA ASN A 29 -32.03 -7.40 43.94
C ASN A 29 -30.52 -7.18 43.73
N VAL A 30 -29.75 -7.35 44.81
CA VAL A 30 -28.33 -7.64 44.75
C VAL A 30 -28.12 -9.09 45.22
N GLY A 31 -27.55 -9.90 44.32
CA GLY A 31 -27.02 -11.21 44.71
C GLY A 31 -26.02 -11.04 45.86
N SER A 32 -25.95 -12.00 46.74
CA SER A 32 -25.27 -12.07 48.05
C SER A 32 -23.79 -11.65 48.10
N GLY A 33 -23.50 -10.36 47.94
CA GLY A 33 -22.21 -9.76 48.24
C GLY A 33 -22.42 -8.51 49.08
N GLY A 34 -22.05 -8.58 50.37
CA GLY A 34 -22.18 -7.43 51.27
C GLY A 34 -21.35 -6.24 50.81
N LEU A 35 -21.76 -5.03 51.22
CA LEU A 35 -20.98 -3.80 51.03
C LEU A 35 -19.66 -3.94 51.78
N VAL A 36 -18.52 -3.73 51.11
CA VAL A 36 -17.17 -3.77 51.72
C VAL A 36 -16.61 -2.38 51.68
N ASP A 37 -16.12 -1.91 52.84
CA ASP A 37 -15.61 -0.56 53.04
C ASP A 37 -14.07 -0.52 52.85
N TYR A 38 -13.61 0.30 51.92
CA TYR A 38 -12.20 0.60 51.62
C TYR A 38 -11.85 2.05 51.95
N THR A 39 -12.68 2.78 52.71
CA THR A 39 -12.47 4.18 53.07
C THR A 39 -11.06 4.44 53.59
N SER A 40 -10.60 3.59 54.54
CA SER A 40 -9.26 3.75 55.15
C SER A 40 -8.10 3.66 54.19
N GLN A 41 -8.27 2.97 53.07
CA GLN A 41 -7.21 2.79 52.04
C GLN A 41 -7.01 4.03 51.17
N PHE A 42 -8.03 4.92 51.09
CA PHE A 42 -8.03 6.10 50.26
C PHE A 42 -7.98 7.43 51.08
N ILE A 43 -7.93 7.35 52.41
CA ILE A 43 -7.68 8.53 53.25
C ILE A 43 -6.19 8.87 53.10
N ASN A 44 -5.94 10.07 52.56
CA ASN A 44 -4.61 10.63 52.46
C ASN A 44 -4.70 12.17 52.70
N ASN A 45 -3.94 12.68 53.66
CA ASN A 45 -3.85 14.10 53.97
C ASN A 45 -2.68 14.79 53.21
N GLU A 46 -1.99 14.06 52.32
CA GLU A 46 -0.90 14.59 51.52
C GLU A 46 -1.41 15.47 50.38
N VAL A 47 -0.63 16.47 50.05
CA VAL A 47 -0.85 17.35 48.91
C VAL A 47 -0.05 16.84 47.75
N PHE A 48 -0.72 16.55 46.63
CA PHE A 48 -0.11 16.10 45.39
C PHE A 48 0.28 17.31 44.53
N LYS A 49 1.51 17.31 43.99
CA LYS A 49 2.05 18.44 43.23
C LYS A 49 1.45 18.57 41.82
N SER A 50 0.72 17.55 41.35
CA SER A 50 0.01 17.59 40.10
C SER A 50 -1.22 16.69 40.10
N LYS A 51 -2.15 16.97 39.19
CA LYS A 51 -3.31 16.12 38.92
C LYS A 51 -2.90 14.69 38.52
N GLU A 52 -1.86 14.55 37.73
CA GLU A 52 -1.31 13.30 37.24
C GLU A 52 -0.79 12.45 38.40
N GLU A 53 -0.08 13.03 39.34
CA GLU A 53 0.43 12.38 40.54
C GLU A 53 -0.72 11.83 41.40
N LEU A 54 -1.72 12.66 41.67
CA LEU A 54 -2.93 12.27 42.42
C LEU A 54 -3.64 11.10 41.71
N LEU A 55 -3.86 11.20 40.40
CA LEU A 55 -4.52 10.13 39.62
C LEU A 55 -3.70 8.85 39.61
N GLY A 56 -2.37 8.95 39.57
CA GLY A 56 -1.44 7.82 39.71
C GLY A 56 -1.66 7.10 41.02
N TRP A 57 -1.56 7.84 42.14
CA TRP A 57 -1.74 7.32 43.50
C TRP A 57 -3.11 6.65 43.69
N VAL A 58 -4.21 7.32 43.30
CA VAL A 58 -5.56 6.73 43.42
C VAL A 58 -5.70 5.43 42.63
N ARG A 59 -5.14 5.37 41.41
CA ARG A 59 -5.20 4.19 40.59
C ARG A 59 -4.35 3.04 41.13
N ASP A 60 -3.22 3.36 41.76
CA ASP A 60 -2.34 2.35 42.38
C ASP A 60 -2.97 1.77 43.65
N VAL A 61 -3.57 2.63 44.51
CA VAL A 61 -4.34 2.16 45.65
C VAL A 61 -5.53 1.31 45.19
N GLY A 62 -6.26 1.75 44.17
CA GLY A 62 -7.37 0.99 43.56
C GLY A 62 -6.88 -0.36 43.04
N ARG A 63 -5.75 -0.40 42.33
CA ARG A 63 -5.16 -1.62 41.79
C ARG A 63 -4.72 -2.59 42.89
N LYS A 64 -4.07 -2.09 43.95
CA LYS A 64 -3.67 -2.91 45.13
C LYS A 64 -4.88 -3.60 45.78
N ASN A 65 -6.02 -2.94 45.79
CA ASN A 65 -7.26 -3.42 46.37
C ASN A 65 -8.19 -4.15 45.38
N GLY A 66 -7.76 -4.37 44.11
CA GLY A 66 -8.53 -5.09 43.12
C GLY A 66 -9.62 -4.28 42.42
N PHE A 67 -9.53 -2.96 42.40
CA PHE A 67 -10.52 -2.07 41.78
C PHE A 67 -9.93 -1.20 40.68
N VAL A 68 -10.72 -0.95 39.63
CA VAL A 68 -10.37 -0.02 38.56
C VAL A 68 -11.14 1.30 38.80
N ILE A 69 -10.38 2.38 39.06
CA ILE A 69 -10.95 3.70 39.35
C ILE A 69 -10.83 4.57 38.10
N VAL A 70 -11.93 5.24 37.75
CA VAL A 70 -12.06 6.04 36.54
C VAL A 70 -12.54 7.46 36.91
N ILE A 71 -12.21 8.42 36.04
CA ILE A 71 -12.80 9.76 36.13
C ILE A 71 -14.27 9.64 35.71
N LYS A 72 -15.19 10.02 36.63
CA LYS A 72 -16.64 10.06 36.40
C LYS A 72 -17.04 11.37 35.73
N THR A 73 -16.60 12.48 36.29
CA THR A 73 -16.80 13.84 35.74
C THR A 73 -15.61 14.72 36.10
N SER A 74 -15.37 15.75 35.30
CA SER A 74 -14.39 16.81 35.58
C SER A 74 -15.11 18.15 35.51
N ASP A 75 -14.90 18.97 36.53
CA ASP A 75 -15.31 20.37 36.56
C ASP A 75 -14.03 21.22 36.45
N TYR A 76 -13.92 22.00 35.40
CA TYR A 76 -12.75 22.82 35.12
C TYR A 76 -12.69 24.12 35.95
N GLY A 77 -13.72 24.34 36.74
CA GLY A 77 -13.85 25.58 37.46
C GLY A 77 -14.29 26.76 36.57
N GLY A 78 -14.74 27.84 37.16
CA GLY A 78 -15.08 29.10 36.47
C GLY A 78 -15.33 30.19 37.50
N GLY A 79 -14.90 31.40 37.25
CA GLY A 79 -14.93 32.52 38.22
C GLY A 79 -14.04 32.23 39.42
N HIS A 80 -14.60 32.20 40.66
CA HIS A 80 -13.86 31.92 41.90
C HIS A 80 -13.84 30.44 42.32
N ARG A 81 -14.25 29.48 41.43
CA ARG A 81 -14.31 28.05 41.75
C ARG A 81 -13.05 27.33 41.28
N THR A 82 -12.43 26.55 42.14
CA THR A 82 -11.30 25.70 41.81
C THR A 82 -11.71 24.44 41.03
N PRO A 83 -10.91 23.95 40.08
CA PRO A 83 -11.15 22.72 39.38
C PRO A 83 -11.36 21.51 40.30
N ARG A 84 -12.30 20.63 39.97
CA ARG A 84 -12.64 19.41 40.71
C ARG A 84 -12.76 18.23 39.80
N ILE A 85 -12.40 17.04 40.32
CA ILE A 85 -12.54 15.79 39.61
C ILE A 85 -13.28 14.79 40.52
N PHE A 86 -14.29 14.14 39.93
CA PHE A 86 -15.00 13.07 40.62
C PHE A 86 -14.47 11.75 40.07
N LEU A 87 -13.95 10.90 40.94
CA LEU A 87 -13.40 9.60 40.64
C LEU A 87 -14.39 8.53 41.15
N ALA A 88 -14.59 7.47 40.38
CA ALA A 88 -15.52 6.42 40.75
C ALA A 88 -15.01 5.05 40.27
N CYS A 89 -15.57 3.97 40.84
CA CYS A 89 -15.31 2.63 40.30
C CYS A 89 -15.82 2.50 38.85
N GLU A 90 -15.10 1.77 38.00
CA GLU A 90 -15.54 1.52 36.60
C GLU A 90 -16.93 0.85 36.54
N ARG A 91 -17.37 0.18 37.60
CA ARG A 91 -18.68 -0.46 37.73
C ARG A 91 -19.75 0.46 38.32
N SER A 92 -19.45 1.73 38.56
CA SER A 92 -20.40 2.75 39.01
C SER A 92 -21.44 3.08 37.94
N GLY A 93 -22.60 3.66 38.36
CA GLY A 93 -23.70 4.01 37.46
C GLY A 93 -24.52 2.82 36.99
N GLN A 94 -25.61 3.11 36.28
CA GLN A 94 -26.57 2.13 35.79
C GLN A 94 -26.40 1.89 34.27
N TYR A 95 -26.81 0.73 33.81
CA TYR A 95 -26.91 0.43 32.39
C TYR A 95 -28.00 1.31 31.76
N ARG A 96 -27.61 2.11 30.78
CA ARG A 96 -28.58 2.81 29.93
C ARG A 96 -28.77 2.01 28.67
N ALA A 97 -29.94 1.35 28.55
CA ALA A 97 -30.34 0.72 27.30
C ALA A 97 -30.53 1.83 26.26
N HIS A 98 -29.74 1.84 25.20
CA HIS A 98 -30.08 2.64 24.03
C HIS A 98 -31.34 1.99 23.43
N LYS A 99 -32.51 2.60 23.64
CA LYS A 99 -33.75 2.23 22.98
C LYS A 99 -33.52 2.37 21.46
N LYS A 100 -33.30 1.29 20.74
CA LYS A 100 -33.66 1.25 19.33
C LYS A 100 -35.19 1.27 19.31
N LEU A 101 -35.78 2.30 18.74
CA LEU A 101 -37.21 2.31 18.42
C LEU A 101 -37.52 1.04 17.62
N ALA A 102 -38.39 0.22 18.19
CA ALA A 102 -38.85 -0.99 17.55
C ALA A 102 -39.77 -0.59 16.40
N GLY A 103 -39.27 -0.71 15.18
CA GLY A 103 -40.13 -0.92 14.01
C GLY A 103 -40.45 -2.41 13.94
N ASP A 104 -41.72 -2.68 13.88
CA ASP A 104 -42.36 -4.00 13.77
C ASP A 104 -41.93 -4.62 12.43
N ASP A 105 -41.05 -5.57 12.44
CA ASP A 105 -40.94 -6.54 11.37
C ASP A 105 -40.12 -7.77 11.80
N SER A 106 -40.81 -8.90 11.74
CA SER A 106 -40.40 -10.22 12.18
C SER A 106 -39.52 -10.93 11.16
N SER A 107 -38.26 -10.53 11.02
CA SER A 107 -37.26 -11.37 10.41
C SER A 107 -36.01 -11.46 11.32
N LYS A 108 -35.54 -12.68 11.57
CA LYS A 108 -34.53 -13.11 12.53
C LYS A 108 -33.24 -12.24 12.49
N LYS A 109 -33.23 -11.11 13.18
CA LYS A 109 -31.99 -10.38 13.48
C LYS A 109 -31.36 -11.04 14.70
N ILE A 110 -30.16 -11.58 14.56
CA ILE A 110 -29.32 -11.99 15.68
C ILE A 110 -29.08 -10.76 16.54
N VAL A 111 -29.80 -10.64 17.64
CA VAL A 111 -29.62 -9.59 18.64
C VAL A 111 -28.25 -9.84 19.27
N LYS A 112 -27.27 -8.98 19.01
CA LYS A 112 -26.02 -8.99 19.75
C LYS A 112 -26.36 -8.70 21.22
N ILE A 113 -26.29 -9.71 22.07
CA ILE A 113 -26.42 -9.56 23.52
C ILE A 113 -25.17 -8.80 23.99
N THR A 114 -25.32 -7.52 24.27
CA THR A 114 -24.24 -6.70 24.86
C THR A 114 -24.41 -6.69 26.37
N GLY A 115 -23.43 -7.26 27.07
CA GLY A 115 -23.37 -7.18 28.53
C GLY A 115 -22.87 -5.82 29.03
N THR A 116 -23.14 -5.51 30.30
CA THR A 116 -22.63 -4.33 30.97
C THR A 116 -21.83 -4.70 32.24
N LYS A 117 -20.78 -3.95 32.55
CA LYS A 117 -20.06 -4.05 33.82
C LYS A 117 -20.71 -3.25 34.94
N LYS A 118 -21.66 -2.36 34.62
CA LYS A 118 -22.30 -1.44 35.56
C LYS A 118 -23.18 -2.19 36.55
N CYS A 119 -22.93 -2.05 37.84
CA CYS A 119 -23.70 -2.62 38.92
C CYS A 119 -24.15 -1.57 39.97
N GLY A 120 -24.05 -0.27 39.63
CA GLY A 120 -24.39 0.80 40.56
C GLY A 120 -23.44 0.92 41.74
N CYS A 121 -22.13 0.59 41.56
CA CYS A 121 -21.15 0.69 42.63
C CYS A 121 -21.13 2.11 43.21
N PRO A 122 -21.28 2.29 44.56
CA PRO A 122 -21.38 3.60 45.19
C PRO A 122 -20.02 4.28 45.38
N PHE A 123 -18.89 3.61 45.19
CA PHE A 123 -17.55 4.12 45.39
C PHE A 123 -17.32 5.44 44.66
N GLU A 124 -16.97 6.49 45.38
CA GLU A 124 -16.69 7.84 44.86
C GLU A 124 -15.62 8.56 45.68
N LEU A 125 -14.63 9.15 44.96
CA LEU A 125 -13.64 10.08 45.53
C LEU A 125 -13.82 11.46 44.87
N ARG A 126 -13.48 12.48 45.59
CA ARG A 126 -13.52 13.91 45.13
C ARG A 126 -12.13 14.48 45.21
N ALA A 127 -11.55 14.79 44.07
CA ALA A 127 -10.29 15.52 44.04
C ALA A 127 -10.54 16.99 43.71
N ARG A 128 -9.82 17.88 44.40
CA ARG A 128 -9.92 19.34 44.22
C ARG A 128 -8.55 19.96 44.08
N LYS A 129 -8.43 20.92 43.17
CA LYS A 129 -7.24 21.75 43.07
C LYS A 129 -7.23 22.76 44.19
N LEU A 130 -6.09 23.00 44.84
CA LEU A 130 -5.89 24.04 45.85
C LEU A 130 -5.64 25.41 45.20
N MET A 131 -5.80 26.49 45.96
CA MET A 131 -5.65 27.84 45.42
C MET A 131 -4.18 28.24 45.16
N ALA A 132 -3.24 27.58 45.85
CA ALA A 132 -1.82 27.81 45.65
C ALA A 132 -1.27 26.76 44.70
N ASP A 133 -0.60 27.17 43.64
CA ASP A 133 0.08 26.35 42.63
C ASP A 133 -0.81 25.31 41.91
N ASP A 134 -0.23 24.25 41.39
CA ASP A 134 -0.94 23.14 40.75
C ASP A 134 -1.23 21.98 41.73
N ASP A 135 -1.32 22.29 42.98
CA ASP A 135 -1.50 21.36 44.09
C ASP A 135 -2.92 20.79 44.17
N TRP A 136 -3.02 19.49 44.41
CA TRP A 136 -4.27 18.76 44.49
C TRP A 136 -4.43 17.97 45.77
N MET A 137 -5.67 17.84 46.24
CA MET A 137 -6.05 16.96 47.37
C MET A 137 -7.20 16.04 46.95
N VAL A 138 -7.32 14.88 47.60
CA VAL A 138 -8.41 13.94 47.44
C VAL A 138 -9.15 13.69 48.73
N ASP A 139 -10.47 13.73 48.66
CA ASP A 139 -11.38 13.43 49.76
C ASP A 139 -12.19 12.16 49.39
N VAL A 140 -12.48 11.29 50.38
CA VAL A 140 -13.30 10.11 50.19
C VAL A 140 -14.76 10.47 50.39
N ALA A 141 -15.56 10.53 49.32
CA ALA A 141 -17.00 10.73 49.41
C ALA A 141 -17.75 9.45 49.79
N CYS A 142 -17.33 8.31 49.25
CA CYS A 142 -17.83 6.98 49.62
C CYS A 142 -16.77 5.94 49.27
N GLY A 143 -16.24 5.21 50.29
CA GLY A 143 -15.26 4.12 50.10
C GLY A 143 -15.87 2.72 49.90
N MET A 144 -17.20 2.60 49.80
CA MET A 144 -17.93 1.36 49.75
C MET A 144 -17.99 0.74 48.34
N HIS A 145 -17.74 -0.54 48.23
CA HIS A 145 -17.99 -1.30 47.01
C HIS A 145 -19.10 -2.36 47.23
N ASN A 146 -19.98 -2.51 46.26
CA ASN A 146 -21.08 -3.51 46.24
C ASN A 146 -20.76 -4.74 45.39
N HIS A 147 -19.50 -5.00 45.12
CA HIS A 147 -19.02 -6.12 44.32
C HIS A 147 -17.64 -6.56 44.78
N ALA A 148 -17.29 -7.80 44.51
CA ALA A 148 -15.97 -8.34 44.85
C ALA A 148 -14.85 -7.66 44.05
N PRO A 149 -13.61 -7.56 44.61
CA PRO A 149 -12.44 -7.11 43.88
C PRO A 149 -12.14 -8.02 42.69
N ALA A 150 -11.52 -7.45 41.66
CA ALA A 150 -11.10 -8.22 40.49
C ALA A 150 -9.93 -9.14 40.88
N LYS A 151 -10.01 -10.40 40.46
CA LYS A 151 -8.90 -11.35 40.57
C LYS A 151 -7.80 -11.11 39.55
N HIS A 152 -8.17 -10.59 38.39
CA HIS A 152 -7.28 -10.27 37.26
C HIS A 152 -7.73 -8.98 36.60
N PHE A 153 -6.78 -8.13 36.19
CA PHE A 153 -7.09 -6.88 35.49
C PHE A 153 -7.10 -7.03 33.98
N GLU A 154 -6.64 -8.15 33.45
CA GLU A 154 -6.75 -8.50 32.04
C GLU A 154 -8.21 -8.53 31.60
N GLY A 155 -8.52 -7.78 30.55
CA GLY A 155 -9.91 -7.59 30.07
C GLY A 155 -10.66 -6.42 30.68
N HIS A 156 -10.10 -5.73 31.67
CA HIS A 156 -10.61 -4.42 32.11
C HIS A 156 -10.12 -3.35 31.15
N SER A 157 -11.02 -2.83 30.33
CA SER A 157 -10.68 -1.92 29.21
C SER A 157 -9.99 -0.63 29.64
N PHE A 158 -10.23 -0.17 30.85
CA PHE A 158 -9.58 1.02 31.40
C PHE A 158 -8.20 0.71 31.96
N ALA A 159 -8.04 -0.37 32.72
CA ALA A 159 -6.75 -0.79 33.26
C ALA A 159 -5.73 -1.15 32.14
N GLY A 160 -6.21 -1.69 31.02
CA GLY A 160 -5.37 -2.03 29.87
C GLY A 160 -5.16 -0.86 28.87
N ARG A 161 -5.42 0.39 29.26
CA ARG A 161 -5.08 1.57 28.46
C ARG A 161 -3.58 1.85 28.55
N LEU A 162 -2.99 2.18 27.43
CA LEU A 162 -1.60 2.61 27.35
C LEU A 162 -1.46 4.06 27.80
N SER A 163 -0.38 4.38 28.50
CA SER A 163 0.06 5.76 28.74
C SER A 163 0.47 6.46 27.44
N GLU A 164 0.67 7.76 27.45
CA GLU A 164 1.14 8.48 26.25
C GLU A 164 2.56 8.04 25.85
N GLU A 165 3.43 7.79 26.83
CA GLU A 165 4.78 7.25 26.60
C GLU A 165 4.75 5.85 25.98
N GLU A 166 3.88 4.97 26.50
CA GLU A 166 3.69 3.63 25.93
C GLU A 166 3.08 3.67 24.52
N LYS A 167 2.21 4.63 24.24
CA LYS A 167 1.67 4.85 22.89
C LYS A 167 2.75 5.36 21.94
N SER A 168 3.58 6.32 22.38
CA SER A 168 4.71 6.80 21.59
C SER A 168 5.66 5.66 21.26
N LEU A 169 6.07 4.89 22.27
CA LEU A 169 6.93 3.72 22.07
C LEU A 169 6.30 2.70 21.11
N LEU A 170 4.99 2.43 21.24
CA LEU A 170 4.28 1.53 20.34
C LEU A 170 4.29 2.06 18.89
N VAL A 171 4.11 3.36 18.69
CA VAL A 171 4.16 4.00 17.38
C VAL A 171 5.55 3.89 16.79
N ASP A 172 6.60 4.20 17.55
CA ASP A 172 8.00 4.12 17.10
C ASP A 172 8.40 2.68 16.75
N MET A 173 8.03 1.71 17.60
CA MET A 173 8.23 0.29 17.29
C MET A 173 7.42 -0.15 16.07
N SER A 174 6.21 0.41 15.86
CA SER A 174 5.40 0.09 14.68
C SER A 174 6.00 0.66 13.40
N LYS A 175 6.57 1.86 13.45
CA LYS A 175 7.33 2.48 12.34
C LYS A 175 8.59 1.68 12.03
N SER A 176 9.26 1.16 13.05
CA SER A 176 10.39 0.23 12.93
C SER A 176 9.96 -1.19 12.54
N MET A 177 8.71 -1.41 12.14
CA MET A 177 8.13 -2.67 11.68
C MET A 177 8.15 -3.82 12.68
N VAL A 178 8.29 -3.55 13.97
CA VAL A 178 8.23 -4.57 15.01
C VAL A 178 6.83 -5.20 15.02
N ARG A 179 6.79 -6.52 15.14
CA ARG A 179 5.52 -7.26 15.13
C ARG A 179 4.66 -6.92 16.35
N PRO A 180 3.33 -6.83 16.22
CA PRO A 180 2.44 -6.48 17.33
C PRO A 180 2.63 -7.33 18.58
N LYS A 181 2.94 -8.61 18.43
CA LYS A 181 3.21 -9.53 19.54
C LYS A 181 4.48 -9.14 20.31
N GLU A 182 5.52 -8.75 19.61
CA GLU A 182 6.80 -8.32 20.18
C GLU A 182 6.66 -6.98 20.89
N ILE A 183 5.87 -6.04 20.30
CA ILE A 183 5.51 -4.78 20.96
C ILE A 183 4.82 -5.05 22.31
N LEU A 184 3.83 -5.95 22.34
CA LEU A 184 3.14 -6.30 23.58
C LEU A 184 4.09 -6.89 24.62
N VAL A 185 5.01 -7.78 24.19
CA VAL A 185 6.02 -8.39 25.08
C VAL A 185 6.96 -7.31 25.64
N THR A 186 7.39 -6.36 24.80
CA THR A 186 8.25 -5.24 25.22
C THR A 186 7.56 -4.36 26.26
N LEU A 187 6.30 -3.98 26.04
CA LEU A 187 5.51 -3.21 26.98
C LEU A 187 5.36 -3.92 28.34
N LYS A 188 5.05 -5.22 28.32
CA LYS A 188 4.94 -6.05 29.55
C LYS A 188 6.28 -6.28 30.26
N ARG A 189 7.40 -6.24 29.54
CA ARG A 189 8.74 -6.29 30.17
C ARG A 189 9.14 -4.97 30.81
N LYS A 190 8.74 -3.84 30.18
CA LYS A 190 8.99 -2.51 30.71
C LYS A 190 8.17 -2.23 31.98
N ASP A 191 6.91 -2.67 31.99
CA ASP A 191 6.02 -2.60 33.16
C ASP A 191 5.35 -3.96 33.39
N ALA A 192 5.76 -4.64 34.46
CA ALA A 192 5.19 -5.92 34.86
C ALA A 192 3.69 -5.87 35.22
N LEU A 193 3.19 -4.68 35.57
CA LEU A 193 1.79 -4.42 35.88
C LEU A 193 0.95 -4.07 34.64
N ASN A 194 1.56 -3.98 33.47
CA ASN A 194 0.86 -3.68 32.23
C ASN A 194 -0.05 -4.85 31.83
N VAL A 195 -1.36 -4.60 31.88
CA VAL A 195 -2.43 -5.56 31.51
C VAL A 195 -2.99 -5.31 30.10
N THR A 196 -2.25 -4.59 29.26
CA THR A 196 -2.60 -4.32 27.87
C THR A 196 -2.77 -5.62 27.08
N THR A 197 -3.70 -5.62 26.16
CA THR A 197 -4.03 -6.77 25.31
C THR A 197 -3.63 -6.52 23.85
N MET A 198 -3.50 -7.60 23.06
CA MET A 198 -3.26 -7.52 21.62
C MET A 198 -4.28 -6.62 20.91
N LYS A 199 -5.56 -6.64 21.37
CA LYS A 199 -6.62 -5.79 20.81
C LYS A 199 -6.29 -4.30 20.98
N THR A 200 -5.73 -3.91 22.13
CA THR A 200 -5.31 -2.51 22.38
C THR A 200 -4.19 -2.13 21.41
N ILE A 201 -3.18 -3.00 21.23
CA ILE A 201 -2.08 -2.78 20.28
C ILE A 201 -2.61 -2.54 18.86
N TYR A 202 -3.48 -3.44 18.37
CA TYR A 202 -4.08 -3.29 17.04
C TYR A 202 -4.90 -2.01 16.90
N ASN A 203 -5.69 -1.65 17.93
CA ASN A 203 -6.52 -0.43 17.90
C ASN A 203 -5.66 0.84 17.85
N VAL A 204 -4.56 0.91 18.62
CA VAL A 204 -3.65 2.07 18.58
C VAL A 204 -2.96 2.17 17.24
N ARG A 205 -2.42 1.07 16.70
CA ARG A 205 -1.82 1.04 15.36
C ARG A 205 -2.80 1.48 14.28
N HIS A 206 -4.04 0.97 14.33
CA HIS A 206 -5.07 1.36 13.37
C HIS A 206 -5.38 2.86 13.45
N ARG A 207 -5.56 3.41 14.67
CA ARG A 207 -5.80 4.85 14.85
C ARG A 207 -4.63 5.69 14.33
N ASN A 208 -3.39 5.29 14.64
CA ASN A 208 -2.21 5.99 14.15
C ASN A 208 -2.17 5.98 12.61
N ASN A 209 -2.40 4.83 11.98
CA ASN A 209 -2.45 4.73 10.52
C ASN A 209 -3.55 5.61 9.90
N VAL A 210 -4.71 5.72 10.55
CA VAL A 210 -5.79 6.61 10.08
C VAL A 210 -5.37 8.08 10.18
N ILE A 211 -4.70 8.45 11.26
CA ILE A 211 -4.20 9.83 11.46
C ILE A 211 -3.11 10.15 10.42
N GLU A 212 -2.14 9.25 10.22
CA GLU A 212 -1.05 9.44 9.25
C GLU A 212 -1.58 9.57 7.82
N LYS A 213 -2.58 8.77 7.47
CA LYS A 213 -3.22 8.87 6.15
C LYS A 213 -4.02 10.14 5.94
N ALA A 214 -4.52 10.76 7.00
CA ALA A 214 -5.27 12.01 6.95
C ALA A 214 -6.37 12.06 5.86
N GLY A 215 -7.08 10.93 5.67
CA GLY A 215 -8.12 10.79 4.65
C GLY A 215 -7.63 10.46 3.24
N ARG A 216 -6.32 10.43 3.01
CA ARG A 216 -5.73 10.08 1.70
C ARG A 216 -5.98 8.61 1.34
N SER A 217 -6.12 8.33 0.04
CA SER A 217 -6.13 6.96 -0.48
C SER A 217 -4.78 6.27 -0.25
N GLN A 218 -4.72 4.95 -0.43
CA GLN A 218 -3.46 4.22 -0.30
C GLN A 218 -2.44 4.64 -1.37
N MET A 219 -2.90 4.94 -2.59
CA MET A 219 -2.02 5.43 -3.66
C MET A 219 -1.54 6.85 -3.39
N GLN A 220 -2.42 7.76 -2.97
CA GLN A 220 -2.05 9.12 -2.58
C GLN A 220 -1.01 9.13 -1.45
N HIS A 221 -1.18 8.28 -0.45
CA HIS A 221 -0.21 8.15 0.64
C HIS A 221 1.13 7.60 0.13
N LEU A 222 1.11 6.55 -0.70
CA LEU A 222 2.32 5.98 -1.29
C LEU A 222 3.10 7.01 -2.11
N LEU A 223 2.41 7.73 -3.01
CA LEU A 223 3.05 8.74 -3.85
C LEU A 223 3.66 9.87 -3.02
N GLY A 224 2.95 10.31 -1.96
CA GLY A 224 3.49 11.31 -1.03
C GLY A 224 4.71 10.83 -0.24
N GLU A 225 4.75 9.56 0.16
CA GLU A 225 5.94 9.01 0.82
C GLU A 225 7.11 8.82 -0.15
N LEU A 226 6.85 8.42 -1.40
CA LEU A 226 7.88 8.34 -2.45
C LEU A 226 8.50 9.72 -2.71
N GLU A 227 7.67 10.76 -2.85
CA GLU A 227 8.11 12.15 -3.03
C GLU A 227 8.93 12.64 -1.84
N LYS A 228 8.45 12.47 -0.62
CA LYS A 228 9.11 12.87 0.63
C LYS A 228 10.52 12.28 0.78
N HIS A 229 10.72 11.06 0.29
CA HIS A 229 12.01 10.36 0.30
C HIS A 229 12.78 10.52 -1.02
N ASN A 230 12.36 11.45 -1.90
CA ASN A 230 12.97 11.77 -3.19
C ASN A 230 13.15 10.58 -4.12
N TYR A 231 12.26 9.58 -4.05
CA TYR A 231 12.27 8.50 -5.02
C TYR A 231 11.92 8.98 -6.42
N ILE A 232 12.55 8.39 -7.40
CA ILE A 232 12.08 8.49 -8.78
C ILE A 232 10.94 7.49 -8.93
N GLU A 233 9.76 7.97 -9.22
CA GLU A 233 8.56 7.18 -9.45
C GLU A 233 8.06 7.40 -10.88
N ARG A 234 7.59 6.33 -11.52
CA ARG A 234 6.85 6.35 -12.79
C ARG A 234 5.79 5.24 -12.76
N HIS A 235 4.64 5.52 -13.33
CA HIS A 235 3.56 4.55 -13.40
C HIS A 235 2.86 4.57 -14.75
N ARG A 236 2.13 3.50 -15.04
CA ARG A 236 1.10 3.42 -16.08
C ARG A 236 -0.21 3.04 -15.42
N CYS A 237 -1.30 3.55 -15.93
CA CYS A 237 -2.64 3.22 -15.48
C CYS A 237 -3.56 2.97 -16.67
N ASP A 238 -4.66 2.30 -16.40
CA ASP A 238 -5.78 2.20 -17.33
C ASP A 238 -6.51 3.56 -17.34
N ASN A 239 -6.56 4.21 -18.49
CA ASN A 239 -7.13 5.55 -18.65
C ASN A 239 -8.62 5.65 -18.28
N ASN A 240 -9.36 4.53 -18.35
CA ASN A 240 -10.79 4.52 -18.04
C ASN A 240 -11.07 4.35 -16.55
N THR A 241 -10.21 3.61 -15.85
CA THR A 241 -10.43 3.23 -14.45
C THR A 241 -9.44 3.89 -13.49
N MET A 242 -8.42 4.58 -13.99
CA MET A 242 -7.30 5.12 -13.22
C MET A 242 -6.59 4.05 -12.35
N THR A 243 -6.77 2.78 -12.71
CA THR A 243 -6.13 1.66 -12.00
C THR A 243 -4.69 1.52 -12.45
N VAL A 244 -3.76 1.52 -11.51
CA VAL A 244 -2.33 1.31 -11.78
C VAL A 244 -2.11 -0.06 -12.39
N THR A 245 -1.48 -0.09 -13.57
CA THR A 245 -1.09 -1.33 -14.26
C THR A 245 0.35 -1.68 -14.00
N ASP A 246 1.23 -0.70 -14.08
CA ASP A 246 2.66 -0.84 -13.84
C ASP A 246 3.14 0.29 -12.95
N LEU A 247 4.05 -0.01 -12.02
CA LEU A 247 4.61 0.96 -11.09
C LEU A 247 6.10 0.72 -10.93
N PHE A 248 6.91 1.68 -11.33
CA PHE A 248 8.38 1.69 -11.21
C PHE A 248 8.80 2.68 -10.12
N TRP A 249 9.79 2.31 -9.30
CA TRP A 249 10.43 3.24 -8.37
C TRP A 249 11.91 2.89 -8.15
N ALA A 250 12.72 3.92 -7.95
CA ALA A 250 14.16 3.83 -7.67
C ALA A 250 14.56 4.80 -6.57
N HIS A 251 15.39 4.34 -5.62
CA HIS A 251 15.92 5.18 -4.55
C HIS A 251 17.08 6.06 -5.09
N PRO A 252 17.18 7.35 -4.74
CA PRO A 252 18.23 8.23 -5.26
C PRO A 252 19.64 7.71 -4.98
N VAL A 253 19.93 7.23 -3.77
CA VAL A 253 21.25 6.64 -3.43
C VAL A 253 21.53 5.37 -4.24
N SER A 254 20.49 4.57 -4.56
CA SER A 254 20.68 3.39 -5.43
C SER A 254 21.06 3.79 -6.86
N LEU A 255 20.52 4.91 -7.36
CA LEU A 255 20.92 5.44 -8.67
C LEU A 255 22.35 6.03 -8.65
N ASP A 256 22.77 6.66 -7.55
CA ASP A 256 24.15 7.12 -7.39
C ASP A 256 25.13 5.94 -7.31
N LEU A 257 24.72 4.85 -6.63
CA LEU A 257 25.47 3.58 -6.66
C LEU A 257 25.55 3.01 -8.07
N LEU A 258 24.46 3.04 -8.84
CA LEU A 258 24.48 2.58 -10.23
C LEU A 258 25.42 3.43 -11.11
N ARG A 259 25.45 4.74 -10.93
CA ARG A 259 26.41 5.62 -11.64
C ARG A 259 27.86 5.31 -11.26
N SER A 260 28.11 4.96 -10.00
CA SER A 260 29.43 4.56 -9.53
C SER A 260 29.82 3.15 -10.01
N PHE A 261 28.87 2.25 -10.17
CA PHE A 261 29.06 0.84 -10.53
C PHE A 261 28.13 0.39 -11.68
N PRO A 262 28.27 0.98 -12.88
CA PRO A 262 27.32 0.74 -13.97
C PRO A 262 27.53 -0.59 -14.71
N LYS A 263 28.67 -1.25 -14.54
CA LYS A 263 29.15 -2.32 -15.42
C LYS A 263 28.22 -3.52 -15.53
N VAL A 264 27.64 -3.97 -14.42
CA VAL A 264 26.84 -5.21 -14.38
C VAL A 264 25.49 -4.96 -13.74
N LEU A 265 24.42 -5.34 -14.45
CA LEU A 265 23.06 -5.44 -13.92
C LEU A 265 22.57 -6.88 -13.95
N ILE A 266 21.86 -7.28 -12.91
CA ILE A 266 21.22 -8.59 -12.80
C ILE A 266 19.74 -8.32 -12.62
N MET A 267 18.90 -8.93 -13.48
CA MET A 267 17.46 -8.68 -13.48
C MET A 267 16.71 -10.00 -13.36
N ASP A 268 15.74 -10.02 -12.49
CA ASP A 268 14.88 -11.20 -12.29
C ASP A 268 13.52 -10.80 -11.76
N CYS A 269 12.47 -11.54 -12.11
CA CYS A 269 11.12 -11.36 -11.64
C CYS A 269 10.80 -12.29 -10.47
N THR A 270 10.10 -11.76 -9.48
CA THR A 270 9.63 -12.56 -8.36
C THR A 270 8.13 -12.43 -8.14
N TYR A 271 7.52 -13.48 -7.58
CA TYR A 271 6.08 -13.59 -7.38
C TYR A 271 5.72 -13.69 -5.91
N LYS A 272 4.43 -13.52 -5.61
CA LYS A 272 3.87 -13.62 -4.26
C LYS A 272 4.43 -12.56 -3.31
N THR A 273 4.70 -11.38 -3.83
CA THR A 273 5.18 -10.22 -3.10
C THR A 273 4.08 -9.23 -2.72
N ASN A 274 2.90 -9.33 -3.37
CA ASN A 274 1.78 -8.41 -3.19
C ASN A 274 0.42 -9.12 -3.34
N ARG A 275 -0.64 -8.49 -2.84
CA ARG A 275 -2.01 -9.03 -2.87
C ARG A 275 -2.66 -8.99 -4.26
N TYR A 276 -2.13 -8.17 -5.17
CA TYR A 276 -2.61 -8.02 -6.54
C TYR A 276 -2.05 -9.10 -7.47
N ARG A 277 -1.04 -9.87 -6.98
CA ARG A 277 -0.30 -10.90 -7.74
C ARG A 277 0.39 -10.36 -8.97
N LEU A 278 0.81 -9.11 -8.93
CA LEU A 278 1.67 -8.56 -9.94
C LEU A 278 3.08 -9.14 -9.78
N PRO A 279 3.74 -9.56 -10.86
CA PRO A 279 5.18 -9.81 -10.87
C PRO A 279 5.93 -8.59 -10.36
N LEU A 280 6.98 -8.80 -9.59
CA LEU A 280 7.90 -7.76 -9.15
C LEU A 280 9.25 -8.00 -9.81
N LEU A 281 9.60 -7.15 -10.75
CA LEU A 281 10.96 -7.10 -11.30
C LEU A 281 11.85 -6.35 -10.31
N GLU A 282 12.97 -6.96 -9.92
CA GLU A 282 14.04 -6.33 -9.15
C GLU A 282 15.30 -6.25 -10.00
N ILE A 283 15.91 -5.08 -10.09
CA ILE A 283 17.12 -4.81 -10.82
C ILE A 283 18.23 -4.61 -9.79
N VAL A 284 19.28 -5.41 -9.89
CA VAL A 284 20.36 -5.51 -8.91
C VAL A 284 21.70 -5.15 -9.55
N GLY A 285 22.45 -4.28 -8.91
CA GLY A 285 23.84 -3.95 -9.26
C GLY A 285 24.83 -4.57 -8.27
N VAL A 286 26.12 -4.46 -8.58
CA VAL A 286 27.22 -5.03 -7.78
C VAL A 286 28.29 -3.96 -7.56
N THR A 287 28.71 -3.76 -6.31
CA THR A 287 29.76 -2.80 -5.93
C THR A 287 31.17 -3.40 -6.07
N SER A 288 32.19 -2.57 -5.94
CA SER A 288 33.60 -2.99 -5.86
C SER A 288 33.94 -3.95 -4.73
N THR A 289 33.15 -3.94 -3.65
CA THR A 289 33.30 -4.83 -2.50
C THR A 289 32.46 -6.09 -2.62
N ASP A 290 31.98 -6.40 -3.83
CA ASP A 290 31.16 -7.57 -4.16
C ASP A 290 29.78 -7.61 -3.45
N MET A 291 29.33 -6.46 -2.94
CA MET A 291 27.99 -6.33 -2.35
C MET A 291 26.96 -6.04 -3.42
N SER A 292 25.80 -6.73 -3.30
CA SER A 292 24.66 -6.47 -4.17
C SER A 292 23.86 -5.30 -3.64
N PHE A 293 23.35 -4.45 -4.53
CA PHE A 293 22.41 -3.38 -4.21
C PHE A 293 21.24 -3.39 -5.18
N SER A 294 20.03 -3.13 -4.65
CA SER A 294 18.83 -3.04 -5.48
C SER A 294 18.79 -1.65 -6.11
N VAL A 295 18.83 -1.61 -7.43
CA VAL A 295 18.82 -0.37 -8.24
C VAL A 295 17.41 0.20 -8.33
N ALA A 296 16.47 -0.64 -8.74
CA ALA A 296 15.08 -0.26 -8.97
C ALA A 296 14.16 -1.48 -8.82
N PHE A 297 12.88 -1.18 -8.62
CA PHE A 297 11.79 -2.15 -8.56
C PHE A 297 10.68 -1.76 -9.53
N ALA A 298 10.02 -2.75 -10.12
CA ALA A 298 8.82 -2.51 -10.91
C ALA A 298 7.76 -3.59 -10.68
N TYR A 299 6.55 -3.20 -10.27
CA TYR A 299 5.38 -4.06 -10.43
C TYR A 299 4.90 -4.00 -11.88
N LEU A 300 4.64 -5.15 -12.46
CA LEU A 300 4.22 -5.30 -13.84
C LEU A 300 2.82 -5.90 -13.90
N GLN A 301 1.97 -5.40 -14.79
CA GLN A 301 0.67 -6.02 -15.04
C GLN A 301 0.83 -7.44 -15.64
N PHE A 302 1.76 -7.55 -16.58
CA PHE A 302 2.11 -8.81 -17.26
C PHE A 302 3.60 -8.84 -17.57
N GLU A 303 4.16 -10.03 -17.69
CA GLU A 303 5.53 -10.26 -18.19
C GLU A 303 5.53 -10.31 -19.71
N ARG A 304 5.28 -9.15 -20.34
CA ARG A 304 5.26 -8.98 -21.80
C ARG A 304 6.34 -7.98 -22.23
N ILE A 305 6.70 -8.06 -23.50
CA ILE A 305 7.75 -7.19 -24.07
C ILE A 305 7.47 -5.71 -23.79
N ASP A 306 6.24 -5.25 -23.98
CA ASP A 306 5.88 -3.84 -23.80
C ASP A 306 5.98 -3.37 -22.35
N ASN A 307 5.69 -4.25 -21.39
CA ASN A 307 5.86 -3.92 -19.96
C ASN A 307 7.36 -3.81 -19.62
N TYR A 308 8.17 -4.76 -20.07
CA TYR A 308 9.61 -4.72 -19.85
C TYR A 308 10.29 -3.56 -20.58
N VAL A 309 9.93 -3.30 -21.86
CA VAL A 309 10.44 -2.14 -22.62
C VAL A 309 10.14 -0.84 -21.88
N TRP A 310 8.94 -0.68 -21.32
CA TRP A 310 8.60 0.51 -20.55
C TRP A 310 9.49 0.67 -19.31
N VAL A 311 9.69 -0.39 -18.51
CA VAL A 311 10.57 -0.35 -17.33
C VAL A 311 12.01 -0.03 -17.71
N LEU A 312 12.53 -0.73 -18.71
CA LEU A 312 13.94 -0.57 -19.14
C LEU A 312 14.16 0.81 -19.76
N THR A 313 13.21 1.33 -20.55
CA THR A 313 13.26 2.70 -21.09
C THR A 313 13.22 3.73 -19.97
N THR A 314 12.40 3.50 -18.96
CA THR A 314 12.35 4.35 -17.77
C THR A 314 13.71 4.33 -17.05
N LEU A 315 14.28 3.16 -16.79
CA LEU A 315 15.62 3.05 -16.19
C LEU A 315 16.66 3.74 -17.06
N ARG A 316 16.66 3.49 -18.39
CA ARG A 316 17.62 4.08 -19.33
C ARG A 316 17.56 5.60 -19.33
N SER A 317 16.38 6.19 -19.18
CA SER A 317 16.20 7.65 -19.10
C SER A 317 16.78 8.31 -17.84
N LEU A 318 17.08 7.52 -16.81
CA LEU A 318 17.70 7.97 -15.57
C LEU A 318 19.24 7.86 -15.59
N LEU A 319 19.80 7.25 -16.62
CA LEU A 319 21.23 7.00 -16.77
C LEU A 319 21.83 7.98 -17.78
N ASP A 320 22.99 8.50 -17.44
CA ASP A 320 23.86 9.21 -18.39
C ASP A 320 24.49 8.16 -19.33
N ASP A 321 24.97 8.59 -20.50
CA ASP A 321 25.53 7.66 -21.49
C ASP A 321 26.77 6.88 -20.98
N ILE A 322 27.47 7.40 -20.00
CA ILE A 322 28.61 6.75 -19.33
C ILE A 322 28.18 5.65 -18.37
N ALA A 323 26.95 5.70 -17.88
CA ALA A 323 26.39 4.77 -16.90
C ALA A 323 25.55 3.64 -17.53
N ILE A 324 25.68 3.41 -18.85
CA ILE A 324 25.03 2.28 -19.52
C ILE A 324 25.71 0.97 -19.07
N PRO A 325 24.94 -0.06 -18.67
CA PRO A 325 25.51 -1.35 -18.28
C PRO A 325 26.25 -2.01 -19.45
N GLU A 326 27.44 -2.53 -19.19
CA GLU A 326 28.18 -3.33 -20.18
C GLU A 326 27.63 -4.76 -20.25
N VAL A 327 27.20 -5.30 -19.12
CA VAL A 327 26.70 -6.67 -18.98
C VAL A 327 25.36 -6.67 -18.26
N ILE A 328 24.40 -7.39 -18.83
CA ILE A 328 23.10 -7.65 -18.19
C ILE A 328 22.91 -9.18 -18.08
N VAL A 329 22.60 -9.66 -16.88
CA VAL A 329 22.41 -11.09 -16.58
C VAL A 329 20.94 -11.35 -16.24
N THR A 330 20.31 -12.30 -16.94
CA THR A 330 18.92 -12.69 -16.65
C THR A 330 18.75 -14.21 -16.70
N ASP A 331 17.58 -14.69 -16.29
CA ASP A 331 17.12 -16.00 -16.72
C ASP A 331 16.62 -15.97 -18.20
N ARG A 332 16.16 -17.11 -18.70
CA ARG A 332 15.59 -17.21 -20.06
C ARG A 332 14.11 -16.80 -20.05
N GLU A 333 13.83 -15.52 -19.86
CA GLU A 333 12.51 -14.93 -20.08
C GLU A 333 12.52 -14.17 -21.41
N LEU A 334 11.86 -14.73 -22.43
CA LEU A 334 11.95 -14.23 -23.82
C LEU A 334 11.46 -12.80 -23.97
N ALA A 335 10.46 -12.39 -23.18
CA ALA A 335 9.95 -11.03 -23.23
C ALA A 335 10.96 -10.03 -22.67
N LEU A 336 11.65 -10.36 -21.56
CA LEU A 336 12.71 -9.55 -20.98
C LEU A 336 13.93 -9.51 -21.90
N MET A 337 14.34 -10.65 -22.48
CA MET A 337 15.44 -10.72 -23.44
C MET A 337 15.22 -9.77 -24.61
N ASN A 338 14.05 -9.86 -25.26
CA ASN A 338 13.69 -8.98 -26.39
C ASN A 338 13.63 -7.50 -25.99
N ALA A 339 13.20 -7.19 -24.76
CA ALA A 339 13.17 -5.83 -24.25
C ALA A 339 14.60 -5.28 -24.02
N ILE A 340 15.52 -6.10 -23.48
CA ILE A 340 16.94 -5.75 -23.31
C ILE A 340 17.59 -5.45 -24.67
N ASP A 341 17.40 -6.33 -25.65
CA ASP A 341 17.96 -6.16 -26.99
C ASP A 341 17.49 -4.85 -27.66
N ARG A 342 16.24 -4.40 -27.34
CA ARG A 342 15.68 -3.13 -27.86
C ARG A 342 16.19 -1.89 -27.13
N VAL A 343 16.34 -1.94 -25.80
CA VAL A 343 16.62 -0.75 -24.97
C VAL A 343 18.10 -0.61 -24.65
N PHE A 344 18.81 -1.71 -24.46
CA PHE A 344 20.22 -1.79 -24.13
C PHE A 344 21.00 -2.59 -25.21
N SER A 345 20.80 -2.23 -26.47
CA SER A 345 21.36 -2.92 -27.64
C SER A 345 22.90 -3.04 -27.65
N THR A 346 23.60 -2.17 -26.92
CA THR A 346 25.06 -2.19 -26.76
C THR A 346 25.54 -3.07 -25.61
N SER A 347 24.66 -3.47 -24.71
CA SER A 347 25.00 -4.28 -23.55
C SER A 347 25.14 -5.76 -23.92
N ARG A 348 26.11 -6.43 -23.34
CA ARG A 348 26.27 -7.88 -23.47
C ARG A 348 25.24 -8.58 -22.59
N HIS A 349 24.29 -9.29 -23.21
CA HIS A 349 23.26 -10.02 -22.47
C HIS A 349 23.72 -11.45 -22.19
N LEU A 350 23.84 -11.83 -20.91
CA LEU A 350 24.20 -13.16 -20.44
C LEU A 350 22.99 -13.87 -19.83
N LEU A 351 22.91 -15.19 -20.05
CA LEU A 351 21.90 -16.05 -19.47
C LEU A 351 22.44 -16.80 -18.25
N CYS A 352 21.62 -16.92 -17.23
CA CYS A 352 21.95 -17.58 -15.97
C CYS A 352 22.34 -19.05 -16.18
N ARG A 353 23.61 -19.36 -16.00
CA ARG A 353 24.16 -20.71 -16.11
C ARG A 353 23.49 -21.71 -15.17
N TRP A 354 23.13 -21.25 -13.97
CA TRP A 354 22.47 -22.09 -12.98
C TRP A 354 21.05 -22.50 -13.42
N HIS A 355 20.23 -21.58 -13.93
CA HIS A 355 18.90 -21.87 -14.43
C HIS A 355 18.95 -22.81 -15.65
N ILE A 356 19.90 -22.61 -16.56
CA ILE A 356 20.12 -23.48 -17.69
C ILE A 356 20.44 -24.91 -17.20
N SER A 357 21.43 -25.06 -16.30
CA SER A 357 21.80 -26.36 -15.74
C SER A 357 20.62 -27.03 -15.00
N ARG A 358 19.81 -26.27 -14.28
CA ARG A 358 18.58 -26.79 -13.63
C ARG A 358 17.53 -27.24 -14.63
N ASN A 359 17.37 -26.55 -15.75
CA ASN A 359 16.45 -26.93 -16.81
C ASN A 359 16.91 -28.19 -17.53
N VAL A 360 18.23 -28.32 -17.81
CA VAL A 360 18.83 -29.54 -18.38
C VAL A 360 18.62 -30.72 -17.40
N LEU A 361 18.91 -30.54 -16.11
CA LEU A 361 18.67 -31.55 -15.08
C LEU A 361 17.19 -31.96 -15.04
N ALA A 362 16.27 -31.03 -14.98
CA ALA A 362 14.83 -31.30 -14.84
C ALA A 362 14.25 -32.05 -16.07
N LYS A 363 14.75 -31.72 -17.26
CA LYS A 363 14.28 -32.32 -18.50
C LYS A 363 14.97 -33.63 -18.85
N CYS A 364 16.32 -33.67 -18.81
CA CYS A 364 17.10 -34.78 -19.34
C CYS A 364 17.29 -35.91 -18.33
N LYS A 365 17.42 -35.66 -17.00
CA LYS A 365 17.74 -36.69 -16.01
C LYS A 365 16.86 -37.95 -16.09
N LYS A 366 15.59 -37.79 -16.35
CA LYS A 366 14.62 -38.91 -16.49
C LYS A 366 14.69 -39.68 -17.78
N MET A 367 15.50 -39.24 -18.75
CA MET A 367 15.71 -39.92 -20.03
C MET A 367 16.79 -40.99 -19.93
N PHE A 368 17.65 -40.92 -18.89
CA PHE A 368 18.76 -41.83 -18.67
C PHE A 368 18.35 -43.09 -17.90
N LYS A 369 18.83 -44.24 -18.31
CA LYS A 369 18.53 -45.53 -17.70
C LYS A 369 19.27 -45.76 -16.39
N SER A 370 20.48 -45.22 -16.24
CA SER A 370 21.28 -45.36 -15.04
C SER A 370 21.76 -43.99 -14.50
N LYS A 371 22.12 -43.94 -13.23
CA LYS A 371 22.68 -42.76 -12.59
C LYS A 371 24.08 -42.44 -13.14
N GLU A 372 24.86 -43.49 -13.45
CA GLU A 372 26.23 -43.39 -13.95
C GLU A 372 26.27 -42.71 -15.34
N GLU A 373 25.35 -43.07 -16.22
CA GLU A 373 25.20 -42.42 -17.53
C GLU A 373 24.78 -40.97 -17.42
N TRP A 374 23.85 -40.68 -16.49
CA TRP A 374 23.46 -39.32 -16.19
C TRP A 374 24.63 -38.51 -15.65
N ASP A 375 25.38 -39.03 -14.68
CA ASP A 375 26.51 -38.35 -14.08
C ASP A 375 27.62 -38.06 -15.10
N LYS A 376 27.85 -38.97 -16.07
CA LYS A 376 28.74 -38.74 -17.23
C LYS A 376 28.22 -37.61 -18.12
N PHE A 377 26.93 -37.66 -18.48
CA PHE A 377 26.30 -36.64 -19.32
C PHE A 377 26.42 -35.25 -18.72
N ILE A 378 26.03 -35.07 -17.43
CA ILE A 378 26.05 -33.77 -16.76
C ILE A 378 27.47 -33.28 -16.55
N SER A 379 28.45 -34.17 -16.35
CA SER A 379 29.86 -33.78 -16.24
C SER A 379 30.37 -33.24 -17.59
N LEU A 380 30.08 -33.94 -18.70
CA LEU A 380 30.48 -33.48 -20.05
C LEU A 380 29.77 -32.19 -20.43
N TRP A 381 28.46 -32.05 -20.08
CA TRP A 381 27.73 -30.78 -20.20
C TRP A 381 28.44 -29.64 -19.48
N ASN A 382 28.86 -29.86 -18.23
CA ASN A 382 29.58 -28.85 -17.47
C ASN A 382 30.93 -28.48 -18.09
N PHE A 383 31.68 -29.46 -18.57
CA PHE A 383 32.93 -29.19 -19.31
C PHE A 383 32.68 -28.37 -20.56
N LEU A 384 31.64 -28.69 -21.35
CA LEU A 384 31.24 -27.93 -22.52
C LEU A 384 30.87 -26.48 -22.17
N VAL A 385 30.09 -26.28 -21.13
CA VAL A 385 29.69 -24.91 -20.67
C VAL A 385 30.88 -24.10 -20.15
N LEU A 386 31.88 -24.75 -19.54
CA LEU A 386 33.05 -24.11 -18.97
C LEU A 386 34.27 -24.10 -19.90
N SER A 387 34.11 -24.56 -21.16
CA SER A 387 35.21 -24.54 -22.16
C SER A 387 35.76 -23.13 -22.32
N SER A 388 37.07 -23.00 -22.20
CA SER A 388 37.82 -21.73 -22.24
C SER A 388 38.23 -21.29 -23.66
N THR A 389 38.23 -22.25 -24.59
CA THR A 389 38.57 -22.05 -26.02
C THR A 389 37.48 -22.68 -26.93
N GLU A 390 37.37 -22.16 -28.16
CA GLU A 390 36.45 -22.74 -29.13
C GLU A 390 36.86 -24.17 -29.53
N LEU A 391 38.15 -24.50 -29.48
CA LEU A 391 38.65 -25.85 -29.71
C LEU A 391 38.10 -26.79 -28.65
N GLU A 392 38.31 -26.50 -27.36
CA GLU A 392 37.76 -27.30 -26.26
C GLU A 392 36.23 -27.45 -26.33
N TYR A 393 35.55 -26.36 -26.69
CA TYR A 393 34.11 -26.42 -26.88
C TYR A 393 33.69 -27.40 -27.97
N ASN A 394 34.38 -27.35 -29.14
CA ASN A 394 34.06 -28.22 -30.25
C ASN A 394 34.41 -29.69 -29.95
N GLU A 395 35.52 -29.94 -29.23
CA GLU A 395 35.88 -31.26 -28.73
C GLU A 395 34.85 -31.81 -27.75
N HIS A 396 34.43 -31.04 -26.75
CA HIS A 396 33.42 -31.43 -25.78
C HIS A 396 32.05 -31.66 -26.46
N LEU A 397 31.71 -30.84 -27.44
CA LEU A 397 30.48 -31.01 -28.21
C LEU A 397 30.50 -32.29 -29.06
N ALA A 398 31.61 -32.56 -29.79
CA ALA A 398 31.77 -33.78 -30.56
C ALA A 398 31.67 -35.04 -29.67
N ARG A 399 32.29 -35.00 -28.48
CA ARG A 399 32.18 -36.08 -27.50
C ARG A 399 30.75 -36.24 -26.99
N LEU A 400 30.06 -35.15 -26.68
CA LEU A 400 28.67 -35.21 -26.21
C LEU A 400 27.74 -35.82 -27.25
N LEU A 401 27.97 -35.54 -28.54
CA LEU A 401 27.20 -36.09 -29.63
C LEU A 401 27.50 -37.57 -29.87
N ALA A 402 28.78 -37.98 -29.73
CA ALA A 402 29.22 -39.35 -29.97
C ALA A 402 28.90 -40.29 -28.77
N ASP A 403 29.21 -39.87 -27.54
CA ASP A 403 29.06 -40.72 -26.36
C ASP A 403 27.57 -40.93 -25.95
N PHE A 404 26.66 -40.05 -26.41
CA PHE A 404 25.25 -40.09 -26.06
C PHE A 404 24.31 -40.20 -27.27
N ASP A 405 24.76 -40.82 -28.34
CA ASP A 405 23.95 -41.13 -29.53
C ASP A 405 22.74 -42.02 -29.23
N THR A 406 22.87 -42.87 -28.19
CA THR A 406 21.80 -43.72 -27.65
C THR A 406 20.72 -42.95 -26.86
N TYR A 407 20.94 -41.65 -26.58
CA TYR A 407 20.03 -40.74 -25.91
C TYR A 407 19.68 -39.51 -26.76
N PRO A 408 19.15 -39.72 -27.99
CA PRO A 408 18.96 -38.64 -28.97
C PRO A 408 18.04 -37.53 -28.48
N GLU A 409 17.04 -37.83 -27.65
CA GLU A 409 16.14 -36.81 -27.09
C GLU A 409 16.88 -35.86 -26.14
N ALA A 410 17.81 -36.34 -25.32
CA ALA A 410 18.59 -35.51 -24.39
C ALA A 410 19.57 -34.61 -25.19
N VAL A 411 20.27 -35.18 -26.15
CA VAL A 411 21.18 -34.45 -27.05
C VAL A 411 20.43 -33.41 -27.88
N GLN A 412 19.30 -33.77 -28.45
CA GLN A 412 18.45 -32.85 -29.21
C GLN A 412 17.96 -31.67 -28.30
N TYR A 413 17.52 -31.95 -27.08
CA TYR A 413 17.06 -30.92 -26.16
C TYR A 413 18.18 -29.92 -25.84
N VAL A 414 19.38 -30.37 -25.43
CA VAL A 414 20.46 -29.45 -25.12
C VAL A 414 20.95 -28.67 -26.32
N SER A 415 21.01 -29.33 -27.52
CA SER A 415 21.43 -28.70 -28.76
C SER A 415 20.43 -27.64 -29.25
N GLN A 416 19.15 -28.04 -29.42
CA GLN A 416 18.14 -27.12 -29.98
C GLN A 416 17.61 -26.07 -29.03
N SER A 417 17.50 -26.39 -27.71
CA SER A 417 16.95 -25.45 -26.76
C SER A 417 17.99 -24.46 -26.19
N TRP A 418 19.28 -24.83 -26.22
CA TRP A 418 20.32 -24.07 -25.53
C TRP A 418 21.56 -23.75 -26.39
N LEU A 419 22.23 -24.79 -26.96
CA LEU A 419 23.53 -24.56 -27.63
C LEU A 419 23.37 -23.76 -28.91
N ILE A 420 22.46 -24.16 -29.79
CA ILE A 420 22.29 -23.50 -31.09
C ILE A 420 21.83 -22.04 -30.91
N PRO A 421 20.79 -21.76 -30.15
CA PRO A 421 20.27 -20.38 -30.06
C PRO A 421 21.00 -19.45 -29.06
N TYR A 422 21.73 -19.99 -28.07
CA TYR A 422 22.19 -19.18 -26.93
C TYR A 422 23.61 -19.49 -26.43
N LYS A 423 24.43 -20.32 -27.09
CA LYS A 423 25.78 -20.67 -26.60
C LYS A 423 26.63 -19.44 -26.28
N ASP A 424 26.51 -18.40 -27.08
CA ASP A 424 27.21 -17.13 -26.94
C ASP A 424 26.84 -16.33 -25.67
N LYS A 425 25.68 -16.67 -25.05
CA LYS A 425 25.15 -15.99 -23.87
C LYS A 425 25.47 -16.69 -22.55
N PHE A 426 25.99 -17.95 -22.57
CA PHE A 426 26.23 -18.67 -21.31
C PHE A 426 27.46 -19.55 -21.30
N VAL A 427 28.06 -19.92 -22.45
CA VAL A 427 29.29 -20.73 -22.51
C VAL A 427 30.51 -19.85 -22.29
N ALA A 428 31.45 -20.30 -21.47
CA ALA A 428 32.58 -19.51 -20.96
C ALA A 428 33.42 -18.87 -22.06
N VAL A 429 33.75 -19.60 -23.13
CA VAL A 429 34.55 -19.04 -24.21
C VAL A 429 34.02 -17.74 -24.81
N TRP A 430 32.71 -17.60 -24.88
CA TRP A 430 32.09 -16.37 -25.37
C TRP A 430 31.77 -15.36 -24.25
N THR A 431 31.33 -15.83 -23.07
CA THR A 431 30.97 -14.92 -21.99
C THR A 431 32.19 -14.30 -21.29
N ASP A 432 33.28 -15.03 -21.19
CA ASP A 432 34.52 -14.55 -20.54
C ASP A 432 35.29 -13.53 -21.38
N SER A 433 34.73 -13.10 -22.51
CA SER A 433 35.23 -11.98 -23.33
C SER A 433 34.81 -10.60 -22.83
N CYS A 434 33.91 -10.50 -21.84
CA CYS A 434 33.42 -9.26 -21.25
C CYS A 434 33.61 -9.20 -19.72
N MET A 435 33.58 -8.00 -19.16
CA MET A 435 33.83 -7.74 -17.73
C MET A 435 32.55 -7.98 -16.94
N HIS A 436 32.19 -9.21 -16.71
CA HIS A 436 31.04 -9.60 -15.88
C HIS A 436 31.37 -9.73 -14.38
N PHE A 437 32.62 -9.55 -13.95
CA PHE A 437 33.07 -9.61 -12.55
C PHE A 437 32.57 -10.87 -11.79
N GLY A 438 32.59 -12.02 -12.46
CA GLY A 438 32.08 -13.30 -11.91
C GLY A 438 30.56 -13.47 -11.92
N ASN A 439 29.80 -12.47 -12.36
CA ASN A 439 28.35 -12.51 -12.36
C ASN A 439 27.80 -13.18 -13.64
N VAL A 440 27.70 -14.48 -13.62
CA VAL A 440 27.17 -15.31 -14.72
C VAL A 440 25.89 -16.05 -14.33
N THR A 441 25.29 -15.67 -13.19
CA THR A 441 24.04 -16.23 -12.65
C THR A 441 23.16 -15.14 -12.05
N THR A 442 21.87 -15.44 -11.89
CA THR A 442 20.90 -14.54 -11.22
C THR A 442 20.82 -14.76 -9.68
N ASN A 443 21.77 -15.52 -9.10
CA ASN A 443 21.78 -15.85 -7.67
C ASN A 443 21.71 -14.62 -6.76
N ARG A 444 22.27 -13.48 -7.17
CA ARG A 444 22.22 -12.21 -6.41
C ARG A 444 20.80 -11.66 -6.35
N ALA A 445 20.07 -11.67 -7.47
CA ALA A 445 18.67 -11.27 -7.53
C ALA A 445 17.80 -12.23 -6.72
N GLU A 446 18.02 -13.57 -6.84
CA GLU A 446 17.31 -14.56 -6.02
C GLU A 446 17.56 -14.37 -4.52
N SER A 447 18.80 -14.03 -4.13
CA SER A 447 19.15 -13.74 -2.74
C SER A 447 18.47 -12.46 -2.25
N ALA A 448 18.40 -11.41 -3.08
CA ALA A 448 17.65 -10.18 -2.80
C ALA A 448 16.16 -10.48 -2.64
N HIS A 449 15.57 -11.27 -3.55
CA HIS A 449 14.18 -11.73 -3.44
C HIS A 449 13.91 -12.53 -2.14
N ALA A 450 14.83 -13.36 -1.71
CA ALA A 450 14.70 -14.12 -0.46
C ALA A 450 14.73 -13.20 0.77
N LYS A 451 15.59 -12.18 0.78
CA LYS A 451 15.63 -11.13 1.81
C LYS A 451 14.33 -10.33 1.81
N LEU A 452 13.88 -9.89 0.62
CA LEU A 452 12.65 -9.14 0.43
C LEU A 452 11.43 -9.93 0.94
N LYS A 453 11.25 -11.19 0.54
CA LYS A 453 10.12 -12.03 0.96
C LYS A 453 10.09 -12.25 2.47
N ARG A 454 11.26 -12.40 3.12
CA ARG A 454 11.36 -12.47 4.58
C ARG A 454 10.90 -11.17 5.23
N GLN A 455 11.31 -10.01 4.70
CA GLN A 455 10.92 -8.69 5.19
C GLN A 455 9.42 -8.43 4.97
N LEU A 456 8.88 -8.80 3.81
CA LEU A 456 7.44 -8.68 3.53
C LEU A 456 6.61 -9.51 4.51
N GLY A 457 7.05 -10.71 4.87
CA GLY A 457 6.40 -11.61 5.83
C GLY A 457 5.04 -12.17 5.38
N SER A 458 4.46 -11.65 4.31
CA SER A 458 3.17 -12.06 3.76
C SER A 458 3.09 -11.68 2.27
N ASN A 459 2.35 -12.48 1.52
CA ASN A 459 2.00 -12.18 0.12
C ASN A 459 0.70 -11.35 -0.03
N GLN A 460 0.15 -10.86 1.09
CA GLN A 460 -1.10 -10.09 1.13
C GLN A 460 -0.85 -8.59 1.41
N VAL A 461 0.35 -8.11 1.16
CA VAL A 461 0.69 -6.70 1.35
C VAL A 461 0.20 -5.86 0.16
N ASN A 462 -0.23 -4.62 0.42
CA ASN A 462 -0.52 -3.61 -0.59
C ASN A 462 0.78 -2.91 -1.03
N PHE A 463 0.70 -2.02 -1.99
CA PHE A 463 1.86 -1.30 -2.52
C PHE A 463 2.55 -0.46 -1.45
N GLU A 464 1.80 0.33 -0.67
CA GLU A 464 2.31 1.16 0.43
C GLU A 464 3.11 0.34 1.44
N CYS A 465 2.51 -0.74 1.95
CA CYS A 465 3.18 -1.61 2.93
C CYS A 465 4.40 -2.33 2.33
N SER A 466 4.34 -2.70 1.04
CA SER A 466 5.48 -3.29 0.34
C SER A 466 6.61 -2.28 0.21
N TRP A 467 6.32 -1.06 -0.24
CA TRP A 467 7.30 0.01 -0.36
C TRP A 467 7.96 0.35 0.97
N THR A 468 7.18 0.54 2.05
CA THR A 468 7.73 0.84 3.39
C THR A 468 8.77 -0.19 3.83
N LYS A 469 8.51 -1.47 3.54
CA LYS A 469 9.43 -2.57 3.88
C LYS A 469 10.65 -2.62 2.99
N ILE A 470 10.48 -2.32 1.69
CA ILE A 470 11.59 -2.21 0.74
C ILE A 470 12.47 -1.02 1.11
N HIS A 471 11.88 0.13 1.43
CA HIS A 471 12.63 1.33 1.85
C HIS A 471 13.56 1.04 3.03
N SER A 472 13.03 0.44 4.12
CA SER A 472 13.88 0.06 5.25
C SER A 472 14.99 -0.94 4.88
N LEU A 473 14.73 -1.83 3.94
CA LEU A 473 15.75 -2.79 3.48
C LEU A 473 16.84 -2.08 2.69
N LEU A 474 16.49 -1.10 1.86
CA LEU A 474 17.44 -0.29 1.11
C LEU A 474 18.30 0.58 2.03
N GLU A 475 17.70 1.23 3.03
CA GLU A 475 18.46 2.04 4.02
C GLU A 475 19.54 1.21 4.71
N LEU A 476 19.22 -0.01 5.16
CA LEU A 476 20.20 -0.92 5.77
C LEU A 476 21.26 -1.34 4.75
N GLN A 477 20.88 -1.65 3.51
CA GLN A 477 21.81 -2.04 2.45
C GLN A 477 22.82 -0.92 2.15
N HIS A 478 22.36 0.34 2.09
CA HIS A 478 23.24 1.49 1.87
C HIS A 478 24.25 1.69 3.01
N VAL A 479 23.83 1.46 4.27
CA VAL A 479 24.74 1.51 5.42
C VAL A 479 25.80 0.41 5.34
N ASP A 480 25.38 -0.81 5.04
CA ASP A 480 26.30 -1.96 4.92
C ASP A 480 27.34 -1.75 3.79
N ILE A 481 26.91 -1.19 2.65
CA ILE A 481 27.80 -0.89 1.53
C ILE A 481 28.85 0.16 1.94
N LYS A 482 28.43 1.28 2.56
CA LYS A 482 29.35 2.31 3.04
C LYS A 482 30.34 1.75 4.06
N ALA A 483 29.89 0.91 4.97
CA ALA A 483 30.75 0.24 5.93
C ALA A 483 31.76 -0.70 5.25
N SER A 484 31.39 -1.36 4.15
CA SER A 484 32.30 -2.22 3.38
C SER A 484 33.37 -1.43 2.64
N PHE A 485 33.05 -0.23 2.15
CA PHE A 485 34.03 0.69 1.55
C PHE A 485 35.03 1.17 2.59
N GLU A 486 34.55 1.68 3.72
CA GLU A 486 35.39 2.16 4.82
C GLU A 486 36.31 1.05 5.33
N LYS A 487 35.80 -0.18 5.42
CA LYS A 487 36.61 -1.35 5.78
C LYS A 487 37.74 -1.58 4.78
N SER A 488 37.51 -1.41 3.49
CA SER A 488 38.51 -1.59 2.45
C SER A 488 39.59 -0.48 2.47
N LEU A 489 39.22 0.74 2.86
CA LEU A 489 40.15 1.88 2.99
C LEU A 489 41.04 1.76 4.23
N THR A 490 40.52 1.23 5.33
CA THR A 490 41.15 1.32 6.66
C THR A 490 41.85 0.04 7.12
N ILE A 491 41.34 -1.15 6.71
CA ILE A 491 41.85 -2.43 7.20
C ILE A 491 42.82 -3.06 6.24
N VAL A 492 44.06 -3.25 6.71
CA VAL A 492 45.09 -4.00 5.97
C VAL A 492 45.22 -5.39 6.59
N GLN A 493 44.76 -6.40 5.88
CA GLN A 493 44.88 -7.79 6.30
C GLN A 493 46.33 -8.29 6.13
N HIS A 494 46.76 -9.23 7.02
CA HIS A 494 48.15 -9.72 7.02
C HIS A 494 48.59 -10.39 5.71
N GLN A 495 47.69 -11.05 4.99
CA GLN A 495 47.94 -11.72 3.71
C GLN A 495 48.34 -10.77 2.58
N PHE A 496 48.07 -9.47 2.68
CA PHE A 496 48.41 -8.44 1.71
C PHE A 496 49.67 -7.63 2.10
N LYS A 497 50.47 -8.09 3.09
CA LYS A 497 51.71 -7.45 3.48
C LYS A 497 52.87 -7.56 2.46
N PRO A 498 52.97 -8.59 1.58
CA PRO A 498 54.04 -8.67 0.60
C PRO A 498 54.18 -7.38 -0.21
N SER A 499 55.44 -7.07 -0.61
CA SER A 499 55.80 -5.78 -1.22
C SER A 499 55.10 -5.48 -2.52
N HIS A 500 54.73 -6.49 -3.30
CA HIS A 500 54.02 -6.34 -4.57
C HIS A 500 52.57 -5.84 -4.40
N PHE A 501 51.95 -5.94 -3.19
CA PHE A 501 50.66 -5.35 -2.88
C PHE A 501 50.72 -3.89 -2.38
N ARG A 502 51.92 -3.30 -2.25
CA ARG A 502 52.11 -2.02 -1.55
C ARG A 502 51.21 -0.90 -2.09
N GLU A 503 51.11 -0.77 -3.41
CA GLU A 503 50.33 0.29 -4.05
C GLU A 503 48.82 0.01 -4.06
N LEU A 504 48.40 -1.23 -3.84
CA LEU A 504 47.02 -1.64 -3.88
C LEU A 504 46.30 -1.46 -2.54
N ARG A 505 47.00 -1.55 -1.42
CA ARG A 505 46.41 -1.48 -0.06
C ARG A 505 45.79 -0.13 0.19
N GLY A 506 44.50 -0.15 0.61
CA GLY A 506 43.75 1.08 0.87
C GLY A 506 43.31 1.84 -0.39
N ASN A 507 43.66 1.37 -1.59
CA ASN A 507 43.36 2.01 -2.87
C ASN A 507 42.40 1.15 -3.72
N ILE A 508 42.18 -0.13 -3.36
CA ILE A 508 41.25 -1.02 -4.01
C ILE A 508 40.46 -1.81 -2.97
N SER A 509 39.34 -2.39 -3.36
CA SER A 509 38.52 -3.20 -2.46
C SER A 509 39.25 -4.45 -1.96
N ILE A 510 38.91 -4.91 -0.75
CA ILE A 510 39.46 -6.16 -0.20
C ILE A 510 39.13 -7.33 -1.13
N THR A 511 37.94 -7.36 -1.74
CA THR A 511 37.56 -8.37 -2.73
C THR A 511 38.53 -8.41 -3.92
N ALA A 512 38.91 -7.25 -4.44
CA ALA A 512 39.92 -7.19 -5.50
C ALA A 512 41.30 -7.69 -5.04
N LEU A 513 41.71 -7.34 -3.82
CA LEU A 513 42.94 -7.86 -3.21
C LEU A 513 42.90 -9.41 -3.07
N ASP A 514 41.78 -9.98 -2.72
CA ASP A 514 41.61 -11.44 -2.65
C ASP A 514 41.74 -12.11 -4.04
N HIS A 515 41.16 -11.52 -5.09
CA HIS A 515 41.34 -11.99 -6.46
C HIS A 515 42.80 -11.89 -6.91
N VAL A 516 43.46 -10.76 -6.66
CA VAL A 516 44.89 -10.56 -7.01
C VAL A 516 45.77 -11.55 -6.21
N LEU A 517 45.43 -11.84 -4.95
CA LEU A 517 46.16 -12.81 -4.15
C LEU A 517 46.00 -14.23 -4.72
N ALA A 518 44.81 -14.60 -5.20
CA ALA A 518 44.60 -15.88 -5.85
C ALA A 518 45.44 -16.02 -7.13
N GLU A 519 45.46 -15.00 -7.94
CA GLU A 519 46.31 -14.93 -9.13
C GLU A 519 47.82 -14.87 -8.78
N SER A 520 48.22 -14.22 -7.71
CA SER A 520 49.61 -14.23 -7.21
C SER A 520 50.10 -15.60 -6.77
N LYS A 521 49.17 -16.42 -6.23
CA LYS A 521 49.51 -17.83 -5.93
C LYS A 521 49.70 -18.63 -7.21
N ARG A 522 48.78 -18.44 -8.20
CA ARG A 522 48.91 -19.09 -9.52
C ARG A 522 50.18 -18.64 -10.30
N ALA A 523 50.69 -17.45 -10.04
CA ALA A 523 51.86 -16.90 -10.69
C ALA A 523 53.11 -17.80 -10.53
N ASN A 524 53.19 -18.57 -9.43
CA ASN A 524 54.31 -19.50 -9.20
C ASN A 524 54.30 -20.69 -10.19
N ASP A 525 53.10 -21.15 -10.61
CA ASP A 525 52.94 -22.30 -11.51
C ASP A 525 52.94 -21.86 -12.99
N VAL A 526 52.32 -20.71 -13.26
CA VAL A 526 52.15 -20.18 -14.63
C VAL A 526 53.40 -19.48 -15.16
N GLY A 527 54.22 -18.85 -14.27
CA GLY A 527 55.30 -18.02 -14.68
C GLY A 527 54.84 -16.82 -15.52
N ILE A 528 55.67 -16.40 -16.48
CA ILE A 528 55.42 -15.23 -17.32
C ILE A 528 54.76 -15.59 -18.67
N ASP A 529 54.41 -16.84 -18.87
CA ASP A 529 53.80 -17.29 -20.13
C ASP A 529 52.28 -16.99 -20.19
N ALA A 530 51.92 -16.09 -21.10
CA ALA A 530 50.55 -15.67 -21.32
C ALA A 530 49.69 -16.82 -21.89
N SER A 531 50.29 -17.74 -22.67
CA SER A 531 49.55 -18.87 -23.28
C SER A 531 49.10 -19.88 -22.22
N VAL A 532 49.94 -20.13 -21.22
CA VAL A 532 49.62 -20.98 -20.08
C VAL A 532 48.62 -20.30 -19.11
N CYS A 533 48.71 -18.98 -19.00
CA CYS A 533 47.84 -18.20 -18.10
C CYS A 533 46.35 -18.25 -18.48
N GLY A 534 46.05 -18.20 -19.79
CA GLY A 534 44.70 -18.05 -20.34
C GLY A 534 44.05 -16.69 -20.06
N CYS A 535 44.61 -15.84 -19.22
CA CYS A 535 44.22 -14.45 -18.92
C CYS A 535 42.74 -14.20 -18.59
N VAL A 536 42.03 -15.20 -18.02
CA VAL A 536 40.59 -15.09 -17.73
C VAL A 536 40.27 -13.96 -16.79
N VAL A 537 41.03 -13.81 -15.68
CA VAL A 537 40.77 -12.75 -14.67
C VAL A 537 41.02 -11.37 -15.27
N ARG A 538 41.96 -11.20 -16.18
CA ARG A 538 42.20 -9.93 -16.91
C ARG A 538 41.00 -9.55 -17.75
N ARG A 539 40.39 -10.51 -18.48
CA ARG A 539 39.25 -10.25 -19.35
C ARG A 539 37.94 -10.06 -18.57
N THR A 540 37.72 -10.89 -17.57
CA THR A 540 36.43 -10.91 -16.83
C THR A 540 36.34 -9.95 -15.66
N HIS A 541 37.48 -9.62 -15.04
CA HIS A 541 37.52 -8.78 -13.82
C HIS A 541 38.37 -7.50 -14.03
N GLY A 542 39.14 -7.39 -15.10
CA GLY A 542 40.01 -6.24 -15.29
C GLY A 542 41.11 -6.13 -14.23
N LEU A 543 41.50 -7.28 -13.63
CA LEU A 543 42.57 -7.41 -12.65
C LEU A 543 43.82 -8.05 -13.27
N PRO A 544 45.03 -7.80 -12.76
CA PRO A 544 46.23 -8.49 -13.19
C PRO A 544 46.09 -10.00 -13.07
N CYS A 545 46.40 -10.71 -14.15
CA CYS A 545 46.42 -12.17 -14.16
C CYS A 545 47.75 -12.74 -13.70
N ALA A 546 47.83 -14.06 -13.56
CA ALA A 546 48.96 -14.76 -12.98
C ALA A 546 50.30 -14.41 -13.67
N HIS A 547 50.37 -14.43 -15.04
CA HIS A 547 51.63 -14.13 -15.74
C HIS A 547 52.07 -12.68 -15.61
N GLU A 548 51.13 -11.71 -15.56
CA GLU A 548 51.46 -10.30 -15.32
C GLU A 548 52.04 -10.11 -13.92
N ILE A 549 51.43 -10.75 -12.91
CA ILE A 549 51.89 -10.71 -11.52
C ILE A 549 53.27 -11.35 -11.39
N ALA A 550 53.51 -12.50 -12.06
CA ALA A 550 54.84 -13.15 -12.11
C ALA A 550 55.89 -12.21 -12.65
N ASP A 551 55.59 -11.43 -13.70
CA ASP A 551 56.51 -10.44 -14.25
C ASP A 551 56.81 -9.29 -13.30
N TYR A 552 55.80 -8.74 -12.58
CA TYR A 552 55.99 -7.73 -11.54
C TYR A 552 56.87 -8.22 -10.40
N ILE A 553 56.64 -9.48 -9.94
CA ILE A 553 57.45 -10.12 -8.89
C ILE A 553 58.89 -10.31 -9.35
N ARG A 554 59.08 -10.80 -10.59
CA ARG A 554 60.42 -11.00 -11.17
C ARG A 554 61.22 -9.68 -11.25
N GLN A 555 60.51 -8.58 -11.62
CA GLN A 555 61.14 -7.27 -11.72
C GLN A 555 61.33 -6.58 -10.34
N GLY A 556 60.87 -7.19 -9.26
CA GLY A 556 60.99 -6.64 -7.90
C GLY A 556 60.15 -5.37 -7.66
N ARG A 557 59.17 -5.10 -8.50
CA ARG A 557 58.32 -3.91 -8.41
C ARG A 557 56.90 -4.24 -7.94
N PRO A 558 56.19 -3.27 -7.30
CA PRO A 558 54.85 -3.47 -6.90
C PRO A 558 53.91 -3.53 -8.12
N ILE A 559 52.75 -4.17 -7.94
CA ILE A 559 51.65 -4.17 -8.92
C ILE A 559 51.09 -2.74 -9.00
N PRO A 560 51.16 -2.08 -10.19
CA PRO A 560 50.77 -0.68 -10.31
C PRO A 560 49.24 -0.55 -10.22
N LEU A 561 48.78 0.53 -9.56
CA LEU A 561 47.36 0.80 -9.38
C LEU A 561 46.60 0.96 -10.72
N ASP A 562 47.26 1.48 -11.75
CA ASP A 562 46.66 1.64 -13.09
C ASP A 562 46.41 0.34 -13.84
N SER A 563 47.02 -0.77 -13.38
CA SER A 563 46.69 -2.10 -13.90
C SER A 563 45.32 -2.63 -13.41
N ILE A 564 44.70 -1.95 -12.47
CA ILE A 564 43.44 -2.33 -11.86
C ILE A 564 42.28 -1.56 -12.48
N ASN A 565 41.23 -2.27 -12.89
CA ASN A 565 40.01 -1.62 -13.43
C ASN A 565 39.41 -0.62 -12.42
N PRO A 566 38.98 0.58 -12.86
CA PRO A 566 38.37 1.60 -12.01
C PRO A 566 37.24 1.08 -11.10
N HIS A 567 36.45 0.09 -11.53
CA HIS A 567 35.40 -0.55 -10.72
C HIS A 567 35.94 -0.93 -9.33
N TRP A 568 37.12 -1.58 -9.24
CA TRP A 568 37.68 -2.07 -7.99
C TRP A 568 38.34 -0.98 -7.15
N ARG A 569 38.64 0.17 -7.76
CA ARG A 569 39.23 1.36 -7.12
C ARG A 569 38.16 2.30 -6.52
N THR A 570 36.92 2.15 -6.95
CA THR A 570 35.79 2.96 -6.47
C THR A 570 35.36 2.47 -5.09
N LEU A 571 35.69 3.22 -4.03
CA LEU A 571 35.38 2.95 -2.63
C LEU A 571 34.57 4.07 -1.99
N GLU A 572 33.86 4.82 -2.82
CA GLU A 572 32.89 5.84 -2.41
C GLU A 572 31.76 5.93 -3.41
N VAL A 573 30.64 6.51 -3.00
CA VAL A 573 29.53 6.76 -3.90
C VAL A 573 29.69 8.16 -4.49
N VAL A 574 29.79 8.23 -5.80
CA VAL A 574 29.86 9.52 -6.51
C VAL A 574 28.45 10.15 -6.45
N GLN A 575 28.31 11.10 -5.55
CA GLN A 575 27.08 11.92 -5.55
C GLN A 575 27.15 12.90 -6.72
N LYS A 576 26.11 12.97 -7.54
CA LYS A 576 26.00 13.99 -8.59
C LYS A 576 26.03 15.37 -7.89
N LEU A 577 27.14 16.07 -8.01
CA LEU A 577 27.26 17.44 -7.53
C LEU A 577 26.12 18.25 -8.17
N LYS A 578 25.36 18.96 -7.34
CA LYS A 578 24.23 19.80 -7.79
C LYS A 578 24.65 20.92 -8.78
N ASN A 579 25.92 21.02 -9.08
CA ASN A 579 26.52 22.15 -9.83
C ASN A 579 26.53 21.99 -11.37
N ASP A 580 26.22 20.81 -11.92
CA ASP A 580 26.08 20.63 -13.38
C ASP A 580 24.61 20.68 -13.85
N LYS A 581 23.76 21.41 -13.13
CA LYS A 581 22.45 21.71 -13.64
C LYS A 581 22.59 22.67 -14.83
N VAL A 582 22.45 22.17 -16.04
CA VAL A 582 21.83 22.95 -17.10
C VAL A 582 20.54 23.48 -16.47
N GLU A 583 20.44 24.78 -16.28
CA GLU A 583 19.26 25.40 -15.69
C GLU A 583 18.11 25.16 -16.65
N LEU A 584 17.33 24.12 -16.37
CA LEU A 584 16.16 23.77 -17.18
C LEU A 584 15.07 24.79 -16.83
N SER A 585 14.78 25.70 -17.76
CA SER A 585 13.61 26.56 -17.65
C SER A 585 12.38 25.80 -18.13
N CYS A 586 11.36 25.76 -17.30
CA CYS A 586 10.03 25.23 -17.66
C CYS A 586 9.14 26.29 -18.31
N GLU A 587 9.52 27.57 -18.25
CA GLU A 587 8.73 28.70 -18.77
C GLU A 587 8.23 28.50 -20.22
N PRO A 588 9.04 28.09 -21.20
CA PRO A 588 8.56 27.92 -22.57
C PRO A 588 7.50 26.83 -22.70
N LYS A 589 7.53 25.81 -21.83
CA LYS A 589 6.54 24.74 -21.81
C LYS A 589 5.26 25.17 -21.10
N PHE A 590 5.38 25.96 -20.04
CA PHE A 590 4.23 26.58 -19.38
C PHE A 590 3.50 27.56 -20.29
N ASP A 591 4.21 28.39 -21.06
CA ASP A 591 3.61 29.31 -22.05
C ASP A 591 2.84 28.56 -23.14
N LEU A 592 3.42 27.46 -23.64
CA LEU A 592 2.75 26.63 -24.65
C LEU A 592 1.49 25.96 -24.06
N MET A 593 1.59 25.47 -22.81
CA MET A 593 0.48 24.84 -22.12
C MET A 593 -0.63 25.85 -21.80
N LEU A 594 -0.28 27.07 -21.39
CA LEU A 594 -1.23 28.15 -21.14
C LEU A 594 -1.97 28.54 -22.43
N LYS A 595 -1.26 28.63 -23.56
CA LYS A 595 -1.88 28.84 -24.88
C LYS A 595 -2.86 27.73 -25.23
N ARG A 596 -2.48 26.46 -25.02
CA ARG A 596 -3.36 25.32 -25.26
C ARG A 596 -4.57 25.32 -24.32
N PHE A 597 -4.36 25.60 -23.04
CA PHE A 597 -5.42 25.71 -22.04
C PHE A 597 -6.45 26.75 -22.44
N ASN A 598 -6.01 27.97 -22.80
CA ASN A 598 -6.91 29.06 -23.19
C ASN A 598 -7.63 28.81 -24.52
N ALA A 599 -7.07 28.01 -25.41
CA ALA A 599 -7.66 27.65 -26.70
C ALA A 599 -8.60 26.42 -26.62
N SER A 600 -8.63 25.72 -25.48
CA SER A 600 -9.36 24.47 -25.32
C SER A 600 -10.75 24.68 -24.73
N ASP A 601 -11.65 23.73 -24.98
CA ASP A 601 -12.95 23.65 -24.34
C ASP A 601 -12.82 23.37 -22.82
N TYR A 602 -13.89 23.60 -22.06
CA TYR A 602 -13.93 23.45 -20.61
C TYR A 602 -13.48 22.03 -20.12
N THR A 603 -13.82 20.99 -20.87
CA THR A 603 -13.46 19.61 -20.52
C THR A 603 -11.95 19.38 -20.63
N THR A 604 -11.36 19.84 -21.72
CA THR A 604 -9.91 19.78 -21.95
C THR A 604 -9.15 20.67 -20.96
N GLN A 605 -9.69 21.83 -20.59
CA GLN A 605 -9.13 22.69 -19.55
C GLN A 605 -9.10 21.98 -18.20
N LEU A 606 -10.18 21.30 -17.82
CA LEU A 606 -10.21 20.50 -16.58
C LEU A 606 -9.18 19.34 -16.61
N GLU A 607 -9.03 18.66 -17.74
CA GLU A 607 -8.01 17.61 -17.88
C GLU A 607 -6.58 18.17 -17.73
N ILE A 608 -6.31 19.34 -18.30
CA ILE A 608 -5.01 19.99 -18.17
C ILE A 608 -4.76 20.38 -16.71
N LEU A 609 -5.74 21.02 -16.05
CA LEU A 609 -5.63 21.36 -14.62
C LEU A 609 -5.42 20.13 -13.73
N HIS A 610 -6.11 19.05 -14.05
CA HIS A 610 -5.98 17.80 -13.33
C HIS A 610 -4.56 17.22 -13.45
N LYS A 611 -4.02 17.13 -14.68
CA LYS A 611 -2.65 16.65 -14.93
C LYS A 611 -1.60 17.55 -14.29
N LEU A 612 -1.83 18.86 -14.29
CA LEU A 612 -0.96 19.80 -13.59
C LEU A 612 -1.00 19.61 -12.08
N GLY A 613 -2.21 19.39 -11.53
CA GLY A 613 -2.38 19.08 -10.12
C GLY A 613 -1.61 17.84 -9.71
N GLU A 614 -1.67 16.76 -10.49
CA GLU A 614 -0.92 15.53 -10.23
C GLU A 614 0.60 15.72 -10.31
N ILE A 615 1.08 16.60 -11.20
CA ILE A 615 2.52 16.93 -11.32
C ILE A 615 2.96 17.80 -10.15
N ALA A 616 2.14 18.79 -9.76
CA ALA A 616 2.46 19.75 -8.70
C ALA A 616 2.33 19.14 -7.29
N ASP A 617 1.37 18.25 -7.11
CA ASP A 617 1.09 17.53 -5.86
C ASP A 617 0.72 16.07 -6.14
N PRO A 618 1.70 15.16 -6.17
CA PRO A 618 1.45 13.73 -6.40
C PRO A 618 0.48 13.10 -5.41
N GLN A 619 0.29 13.71 -4.23
CA GLN A 619 -0.66 13.25 -3.22
C GLN A 619 -2.11 13.55 -3.59
N SER A 620 -2.36 14.41 -4.56
CA SER A 620 -3.70 14.70 -5.10
C SER A 620 -4.17 13.70 -6.16
N SER A 621 -3.35 12.71 -6.51
CA SER A 621 -3.60 11.72 -7.54
C SER A 621 -4.90 10.93 -7.34
N PHE A 622 -5.61 10.65 -8.44
CA PHE A 622 -6.81 9.79 -8.48
C PHE A 622 -6.49 8.31 -8.77
N LEU A 623 -5.24 7.94 -8.76
CA LEU A 623 -4.81 6.56 -9.00
C LEU A 623 -5.40 5.60 -7.99
N ILE A 624 -5.78 4.43 -8.50
CA ILE A 624 -6.39 3.34 -7.73
C ILE A 624 -5.47 2.12 -7.79
N GLU A 625 -5.32 1.43 -6.66
CA GLU A 625 -4.62 0.15 -6.63
C GLU A 625 -5.37 -0.91 -7.45
N PRO A 626 -4.67 -1.89 -8.04
CA PRO A 626 -5.31 -3.00 -8.75
C PRO A 626 -6.20 -3.84 -7.84
N ASP A 627 -7.11 -4.61 -8.45
CA ASP A 627 -7.98 -5.52 -7.73
C ASP A 627 -7.21 -6.64 -7.00
N VAL A 628 -7.65 -6.94 -5.77
CA VAL A 628 -7.07 -8.01 -4.96
C VAL A 628 -7.46 -9.36 -5.53
N LYS A 629 -6.48 -10.13 -6.02
CA LYS A 629 -6.71 -11.48 -6.55
C LYS A 629 -6.87 -12.50 -5.42
N PRO A 630 -7.94 -13.32 -5.39
CA PRO A 630 -8.20 -14.31 -4.36
C PRO A 630 -7.12 -15.41 -4.33
N ASN A 631 -6.82 -15.95 -3.12
CA ASN A 631 -5.82 -17.00 -2.97
C ASN A 631 -6.38 -18.36 -3.42
N PRO A 632 -5.80 -19.05 -4.45
CA PRO A 632 -6.33 -20.31 -4.95
C PRO A 632 -6.26 -21.50 -3.96
N ARG A 633 -5.49 -21.41 -2.88
CA ARG A 633 -5.31 -22.49 -1.90
C ARG A 633 -6.23 -22.44 -0.68
N GLY A 634 -7.31 -21.66 -0.71
CA GLY A 634 -8.26 -21.49 0.41
C GLY A 634 -9.38 -22.55 0.46
N LYS A 635 -9.12 -23.84 0.18
CA LYS A 635 -10.03 -24.92 0.56
C LYS A 635 -9.43 -25.68 1.76
N GLY A 636 -9.81 -25.28 2.97
CA GLY A 636 -9.49 -26.01 4.18
C GLY A 636 -9.55 -25.16 5.46
N HIS A 637 -10.60 -25.42 6.24
CA HIS A 637 -10.90 -24.92 7.58
C HIS A 637 -11.42 -23.47 7.72
N LYS A 638 -12.73 -23.39 7.85
CA LYS A 638 -13.43 -22.25 8.47
C LYS A 638 -12.92 -22.07 9.91
N LYS A 639 -11.92 -21.17 10.09
CA LYS A 639 -11.77 -20.41 11.32
C LYS A 639 -12.46 -19.08 11.11
N ILE A 640 -13.45 -18.82 11.93
CA ILE A 640 -14.19 -17.57 12.00
C ILE A 640 -13.20 -16.50 12.48
N ASP A 641 -12.58 -15.78 11.55
CA ASP A 641 -11.84 -14.56 11.85
C ASP A 641 -12.81 -13.38 11.79
N VAL A 642 -13.12 -12.86 12.98
CA VAL A 642 -14.05 -11.75 13.24
C VAL A 642 -13.46 -10.37 12.87
N TYR A 643 -12.49 -10.30 12.00
CA TYR A 643 -11.97 -9.05 11.44
C TYR A 643 -11.86 -9.13 9.91
N ARG A 644 -13.00 -9.26 9.25
CA ARG A 644 -13.10 -8.89 7.84
C ARG A 644 -13.23 -7.37 7.76
N THR A 645 -12.14 -6.70 7.38
CA THR A 645 -12.25 -5.47 6.60
C THR A 645 -13.14 -5.78 5.39
N ARG A 646 -14.24 -5.05 5.27
CA ARG A 646 -15.24 -5.19 4.21
C ARG A 646 -14.62 -4.86 2.84
N THR A 647 -14.05 -5.85 2.16
CA THR A 647 -13.66 -5.77 0.74
C THR A 647 -13.86 -7.13 0.07
N SER A 648 -15.06 -7.73 0.19
CA SER A 648 -15.43 -8.88 -0.63
C SER A 648 -16.95 -9.07 -0.66
N THR A 649 -17.67 -8.02 -1.04
CA THR A 649 -19.12 -8.11 -1.29
C THR A 649 -19.49 -7.80 -2.74
N THR A 650 -18.53 -7.66 -3.64
CA THR A 650 -18.76 -7.32 -5.05
C THR A 650 -19.61 -8.35 -5.80
N TYR A 651 -19.58 -9.61 -5.43
CA TYR A 651 -20.44 -10.64 -6.04
C TYR A 651 -21.85 -10.71 -5.43
N SER A 652 -22.06 -10.23 -4.22
CA SER A 652 -23.38 -10.31 -3.53
C SER A 652 -24.37 -9.25 -4.02
N TYR A 653 -23.92 -8.05 -4.41
CA TYR A 653 -24.84 -6.96 -4.82
C TYR A 653 -25.35 -7.09 -6.26
N VAL A 654 -24.63 -7.76 -7.15
CA VAL A 654 -25.13 -8.07 -8.50
C VAL A 654 -26.39 -8.91 -8.44
N ASP A 655 -26.51 -9.80 -7.43
CA ASP A 655 -27.68 -10.63 -7.23
C ASP A 655 -28.91 -9.85 -6.72
N ALA A 656 -28.69 -8.69 -6.15
CA ALA A 656 -29.76 -7.79 -5.69
C ALA A 656 -30.32 -6.89 -6.81
N LEU A 657 -29.75 -6.92 -8.01
CA LEU A 657 -30.18 -6.16 -9.17
C LEU A 657 -30.95 -7.05 -10.18
N PRO A 658 -31.77 -6.48 -11.07
CA PRO A 658 -32.53 -7.24 -12.06
C PRO A 658 -31.67 -8.18 -12.91
N VAL A 659 -32.13 -9.41 -13.11
CA VAL A 659 -31.36 -10.46 -13.80
C VAL A 659 -30.98 -10.05 -15.21
N GLY A 660 -31.85 -9.38 -15.96
CA GLY A 660 -31.60 -8.88 -17.31
C GLY A 660 -30.49 -7.82 -17.42
N LEU A 661 -30.13 -7.15 -16.31
CA LEU A 661 -29.05 -6.15 -16.28
C LEU A 661 -27.71 -6.76 -15.92
N LYS A 662 -27.65 -7.93 -15.27
CA LYS A 662 -26.42 -8.56 -14.81
C LYS A 662 -25.34 -8.72 -15.88
N PRO A 663 -25.64 -9.10 -17.14
CA PRO A 663 -24.64 -9.22 -18.18
C PRO A 663 -23.98 -7.90 -18.57
N TYR A 664 -24.64 -6.77 -18.29
CA TYR A 664 -24.18 -5.43 -18.66
C TYR A 664 -23.48 -4.70 -17.50
N ILE A 665 -23.38 -5.32 -16.32
CA ILE A 665 -22.68 -4.77 -15.16
C ILE A 665 -21.22 -5.21 -15.22
N ARG A 666 -20.32 -4.25 -15.35
CA ARG A 666 -18.87 -4.49 -15.32
C ARG A 666 -18.39 -4.85 -13.92
N PHE A 667 -18.77 -4.04 -12.93
CA PHE A 667 -18.53 -4.27 -11.50
C PHE A 667 -19.36 -3.33 -10.65
N ILE A 668 -19.50 -3.65 -9.36
CA ILE A 668 -20.16 -2.80 -8.35
C ILE A 668 -19.14 -2.46 -7.29
N LYS A 669 -19.04 -1.17 -6.94
CA LYS A 669 -18.19 -0.70 -5.84
C LYS A 669 -19.05 -0.34 -4.65
N ASP A 670 -18.76 -0.95 -3.51
CA ASP A 670 -19.41 -0.67 -2.23
C ASP A 670 -18.91 0.65 -1.63
N VAL A 671 -19.75 1.32 -0.88
CA VAL A 671 -19.45 2.51 -0.10
C VAL A 671 -19.81 2.31 1.37
N ASP A 672 -19.31 3.18 2.26
CA ASP A 672 -19.61 3.07 3.69
C ASP A 672 -21.12 3.19 3.96
N ALA A 673 -21.68 2.19 4.66
CA ALA A 673 -23.08 2.13 5.06
C ALA A 673 -23.34 2.93 6.35
N ASP A 674 -23.03 4.23 6.33
CA ASP A 674 -23.15 5.15 7.47
C ASP A 674 -24.39 6.06 7.40
N GLY A 675 -25.32 5.78 6.46
CA GLY A 675 -26.50 6.60 6.18
C GLY A 675 -26.25 7.71 5.15
N ASN A 676 -25.00 7.95 4.75
CA ASN A 676 -24.63 8.83 3.64
C ASN A 676 -24.28 8.08 2.35
N CYS A 677 -24.55 6.76 2.29
CA CYS A 677 -24.13 5.88 1.21
C CYS A 677 -24.57 6.37 -0.19
N GLY A 678 -25.74 6.96 -0.35
CA GLY A 678 -26.18 7.54 -1.62
C GLY A 678 -25.29 8.72 -2.05
N PHE A 679 -25.01 9.64 -1.14
CA PHE A 679 -24.14 10.80 -1.42
C PHE A 679 -22.68 10.39 -1.63
N ARG A 680 -22.21 9.35 -0.90
CA ARG A 680 -20.87 8.74 -1.11
C ARG A 680 -20.77 8.07 -2.49
N ALA A 681 -21.84 7.37 -2.92
CA ALA A 681 -21.86 6.75 -4.23
C ALA A 681 -21.79 7.80 -5.35
N ILE A 682 -22.55 8.90 -5.23
CA ILE A 682 -22.48 10.01 -6.18
C ILE A 682 -21.10 10.69 -6.15
N ALA A 683 -20.55 10.99 -4.97
CA ALA A 683 -19.20 11.58 -4.85
C ALA A 683 -18.18 10.75 -5.64
N GLY A 684 -18.12 9.43 -5.39
CA GLY A 684 -17.20 8.54 -6.09
C GLY A 684 -17.43 8.46 -7.60
N LEU A 685 -18.69 8.44 -8.05
CA LEU A 685 -19.03 8.45 -9.49
C LEU A 685 -18.72 9.80 -10.15
N MET A 686 -18.74 10.89 -9.40
CA MET A 686 -18.36 12.23 -9.88
C MET A 686 -16.84 12.46 -9.89
N GLY A 687 -16.04 11.50 -9.39
CA GLY A 687 -14.59 11.61 -9.31
C GLY A 687 -14.09 12.30 -8.05
N LEU A 688 -14.98 12.58 -7.10
CA LEU A 688 -14.65 13.01 -5.75
C LEU A 688 -14.29 11.80 -4.87
N THR A 689 -13.66 12.05 -3.73
CA THR A 689 -13.51 10.99 -2.73
C THR A 689 -14.86 10.70 -2.04
N GLU A 690 -15.07 9.47 -1.58
CA GLU A 690 -16.30 9.12 -0.84
C GLU A 690 -16.44 9.91 0.48
N ALA A 691 -15.35 10.45 1.01
CA ALA A 691 -15.36 11.34 2.17
C ALA A 691 -15.96 12.72 1.86
N GLU A 692 -15.99 13.12 0.59
CA GLU A 692 -16.55 14.40 0.13
C GLU A 692 -18.05 14.35 -0.11
N TRP A 693 -18.74 13.35 0.40
CA TRP A 693 -20.20 13.25 0.36
C TRP A 693 -20.91 14.54 0.85
N GLY A 694 -20.30 15.27 1.77
CA GLY A 694 -20.80 16.54 2.25
C GLY A 694 -20.80 17.64 1.17
N GLN A 695 -19.86 17.60 0.21
CA GLN A 695 -19.87 18.50 -0.93
C GLN A 695 -21.06 18.20 -1.85
N VAL A 696 -21.33 16.93 -2.11
CA VAL A 696 -22.52 16.53 -2.89
C VAL A 696 -23.81 17.07 -2.25
N ARG A 697 -23.95 17.02 -0.92
CA ARG A 697 -25.11 17.59 -0.23
C ARG A 697 -25.20 19.11 -0.45
N ARG A 698 -24.10 19.83 -0.36
CA ARG A 698 -24.06 21.30 -0.61
C ARG A 698 -24.42 21.64 -2.04
N ASP A 699 -23.88 20.94 -3.02
CA ASP A 699 -24.13 21.17 -4.44
C ASP A 699 -25.62 20.95 -4.76
N LEU A 700 -26.20 19.84 -4.28
CA LEU A 700 -27.62 19.53 -4.46
C LEU A 700 -28.53 20.52 -3.71
N GLN A 701 -28.11 20.99 -2.54
CA GLN A 701 -28.85 22.02 -1.78
C GLN A 701 -28.84 23.33 -2.55
N GLN A 702 -27.71 23.73 -3.08
CA GLN A 702 -27.59 24.94 -3.90
C GLN A 702 -28.44 24.85 -5.17
N GLU A 703 -28.39 23.71 -5.88
CA GLU A 703 -29.22 23.44 -7.04
C GLU A 703 -30.71 23.55 -6.72
N LEU A 704 -31.16 22.93 -5.63
CA LEU A 704 -32.55 22.99 -5.17
C LEU A 704 -33.02 24.43 -4.86
N HIS A 705 -32.17 25.18 -4.12
CA HIS A 705 -32.49 26.57 -3.77
C HIS A 705 -32.46 27.55 -4.98
N THR A 706 -31.54 27.33 -5.92
CA THR A 706 -31.43 28.18 -7.12
C THR A 706 -32.64 28.02 -8.04
N HIS A 707 -33.27 26.83 -8.03
CA HIS A 707 -34.37 26.50 -8.94
C HIS A 707 -35.62 26.01 -8.20
N VAL A 708 -35.90 26.59 -7.02
CA VAL A 708 -36.97 26.16 -6.10
C VAL A 708 -38.35 26.09 -6.75
N ASP A 709 -38.70 27.10 -7.57
CA ASP A 709 -40.00 27.13 -8.23
C ASP A 709 -40.17 26.01 -9.26
N HIS A 710 -39.10 25.71 -10.01
CA HIS A 710 -39.12 24.60 -10.98
C HIS A 710 -39.26 23.25 -10.27
N TYR A 711 -38.52 23.01 -9.17
CA TYR A 711 -38.65 21.80 -8.42
C TYR A 711 -39.95 21.69 -7.63
N THR A 712 -40.52 22.82 -7.17
CA THR A 712 -41.88 22.84 -6.57
C THR A 712 -42.91 22.37 -7.59
N HIS A 713 -42.80 22.80 -8.85
CA HIS A 713 -43.67 22.39 -9.94
C HIS A 713 -43.49 20.90 -10.30
N LEU A 714 -42.22 20.46 -10.35
CA LEU A 714 -41.84 19.07 -10.63
C LEU A 714 -42.38 18.10 -9.58
N TYR A 715 -42.28 18.42 -8.30
CA TYR A 715 -42.67 17.54 -7.18
C TYR A 715 -44.11 17.79 -6.71
N GLY A 716 -44.76 18.87 -7.20
CA GLY A 716 -46.17 19.18 -6.92
C GLY A 716 -46.44 19.65 -5.49
N SER A 717 -45.44 19.80 -4.62
CA SER A 717 -45.57 20.22 -3.22
C SER A 717 -44.37 21.01 -2.71
N ARG A 718 -44.66 22.08 -1.97
CA ARG A 718 -43.66 22.89 -1.26
C ARG A 718 -43.11 22.17 -0.03
N ASP A 719 -43.94 21.38 0.62
CA ASP A 719 -43.51 20.55 1.76
C ASP A 719 -42.43 19.57 1.36
N ARG A 720 -42.49 19.05 0.11
CA ARG A 720 -41.45 18.15 -0.40
C ARG A 720 -40.11 18.88 -0.60
N ILE A 721 -40.11 20.15 -0.99
CA ILE A 721 -38.91 20.98 -1.08
C ILE A 721 -38.28 21.19 0.31
N GLU A 722 -39.13 21.48 1.33
CA GLU A 722 -38.67 21.62 2.71
C GLU A 722 -38.05 20.32 3.26
N GLU A 723 -38.67 19.20 2.98
CA GLU A 723 -38.15 17.86 3.36
C GLU A 723 -36.80 17.58 2.69
N LEU A 724 -36.67 17.81 1.38
CA LEU A 724 -35.40 17.67 0.66
C LEU A 724 -34.33 18.62 1.18
N THR A 725 -34.71 19.88 1.48
CA THR A 725 -33.80 20.86 2.11
C THR A 725 -33.33 20.37 3.47
N HIS A 726 -34.23 19.79 4.28
CA HIS A 726 -33.89 19.22 5.59
C HIS A 726 -32.95 18.03 5.46
N ILE A 727 -33.14 17.17 4.46
CA ILE A 727 -32.23 16.06 4.17
C ILE A 727 -30.84 16.60 3.77
N LEU A 728 -30.77 17.55 2.85
CA LEU A 728 -29.53 18.06 2.28
C LEU A 728 -28.69 18.92 3.25
N SER A 729 -29.33 19.54 4.26
CA SER A 729 -28.68 20.43 5.24
C SER A 729 -27.91 19.68 6.35
N PHE A 730 -27.85 18.36 6.33
CA PHE A 730 -27.21 17.56 7.36
C PHE A 730 -25.80 17.10 6.97
N PHE A 731 -24.80 17.45 7.78
CA PHE A 731 -23.39 17.22 7.50
C PHE A 731 -22.64 16.36 8.55
N GLU A 732 -23.38 15.72 9.45
CA GLU A 732 -22.77 14.83 10.45
C GLU A 732 -22.80 13.36 10.00
N PRO A 733 -21.87 12.51 10.46
CA PRO A 733 -21.93 11.07 10.22
C PRO A 733 -23.14 10.45 10.94
N ASN A 734 -23.67 9.39 10.35
CA ASN A 734 -24.87 8.66 10.85
C ASN A 734 -26.15 9.49 10.92
N PRO A 735 -26.63 10.04 9.79
CA PRO A 735 -27.95 10.66 9.71
C PRO A 735 -29.02 9.63 10.08
N GLY A 736 -30.05 10.06 10.80
CA GLY A 736 -31.24 9.23 11.02
C GLY A 736 -31.95 8.90 9.71
N TYR A 737 -32.88 7.95 9.73
CA TYR A 737 -33.64 7.50 8.54
C TYR A 737 -34.31 8.63 7.75
N HIS A 738 -34.66 9.73 8.39
CA HIS A 738 -35.28 10.91 7.78
C HIS A 738 -34.32 11.79 6.97
N ARG A 739 -33.05 11.42 6.86
CA ARG A 739 -32.00 12.20 6.19
C ARG A 739 -31.21 11.38 5.17
N LEU A 740 -31.75 10.23 4.79
CA LEU A 740 -31.18 9.38 3.75
C LEU A 740 -31.50 9.96 2.37
N MET A 741 -30.67 9.64 1.39
CA MET A 741 -30.97 9.94 -0.02
C MET A 741 -32.27 9.24 -0.44
N THR A 742 -33.16 9.98 -1.07
CA THR A 742 -34.44 9.45 -1.58
C THR A 742 -34.49 9.48 -3.09
N MET A 743 -35.01 8.40 -3.69
CA MET A 743 -35.31 8.32 -5.13
C MET A 743 -36.83 8.18 -5.29
N PRO A 744 -37.40 8.72 -6.34
CA PRO A 744 -36.81 9.31 -7.56
C PRO A 744 -36.38 10.79 -7.45
N ASP A 745 -36.82 11.53 -6.42
CA ASP A 745 -36.70 12.99 -6.38
C ASP A 745 -35.25 13.50 -6.51
N MET A 746 -34.34 12.95 -5.73
CA MET A 746 -32.92 13.34 -5.82
C MET A 746 -32.26 12.93 -7.12
N GLY A 747 -32.84 12.01 -7.89
CA GLY A 747 -32.36 11.66 -9.23
C GLY A 747 -32.38 12.87 -10.18
N HIS A 748 -33.44 13.65 -10.16
CA HIS A 748 -33.55 14.88 -10.97
C HIS A 748 -32.59 15.98 -10.52
N LEU A 749 -32.38 16.13 -9.21
CA LEU A 749 -31.42 17.07 -8.66
C LEU A 749 -29.99 16.72 -9.09
N ILE A 750 -29.60 15.45 -8.96
CA ILE A 750 -28.25 14.97 -9.32
C ILE A 750 -28.02 15.15 -10.83
N ALA A 751 -28.96 14.71 -11.66
CA ALA A 751 -28.82 14.80 -13.11
C ALA A 751 -28.65 16.25 -13.58
N SER A 752 -29.40 17.19 -12.98
CA SER A 752 -29.40 18.61 -13.36
C SER A 752 -28.19 19.36 -12.78
N CYS A 753 -27.85 19.11 -11.51
CA CYS A 753 -26.72 19.73 -10.82
C CYS A 753 -25.38 19.45 -11.52
N TYR A 754 -25.17 18.19 -11.88
CA TYR A 754 -23.89 17.74 -12.44
C TYR A 754 -23.91 17.58 -13.97
N ASN A 755 -25.03 17.89 -14.62
CA ASN A 755 -25.23 17.72 -16.06
C ASN A 755 -24.85 16.31 -16.54
N VAL A 756 -25.38 15.29 -15.87
CA VAL A 756 -25.09 13.86 -16.13
C VAL A 756 -26.38 13.09 -16.40
N VAL A 757 -26.24 11.97 -17.10
CA VAL A 757 -27.30 10.97 -17.21
C VAL A 757 -27.12 10.00 -16.04
N LEU A 758 -28.12 9.93 -15.17
CA LEU A 758 -28.08 9.06 -13.99
C LEU A 758 -29.01 7.86 -14.17
N TYR A 759 -28.46 6.66 -14.03
CA TYR A 759 -29.20 5.42 -13.94
C TYR A 759 -29.39 4.99 -12.48
N HIS A 760 -30.61 4.88 -12.03
CA HIS A 760 -30.97 4.27 -10.75
C HIS A 760 -31.40 2.83 -10.99
N LEU A 761 -30.70 1.89 -10.39
CA LEU A 761 -30.91 0.45 -10.57
C LEU A 761 -31.32 -0.19 -9.23
N SER A 762 -32.50 -0.81 -9.18
CA SER A 762 -32.92 -1.59 -8.01
C SER A 762 -33.80 -2.77 -8.43
N ALA A 763 -34.01 -3.73 -7.55
CA ALA A 763 -34.93 -4.84 -7.77
C ALA A 763 -36.39 -4.40 -7.92
N GLN A 764 -36.74 -3.22 -7.37
CA GLN A 764 -38.10 -2.69 -7.36
C GLN A 764 -38.36 -1.80 -8.58
N GLN A 765 -37.40 -0.95 -8.93
CA GLN A 765 -37.56 0.02 -10.00
C GLN A 765 -36.21 0.45 -10.57
N CYS A 766 -36.13 0.49 -11.90
CA CYS A 766 -34.99 1.04 -12.61
C CYS A 766 -35.47 2.25 -13.41
N LEU A 767 -34.79 3.40 -13.23
CA LEU A 767 -35.14 4.68 -13.88
C LEU A 767 -33.90 5.38 -14.41
N THR A 768 -34.10 6.14 -15.47
CA THR A 768 -33.11 7.08 -16.03
C THR A 768 -33.54 8.52 -15.74
N PHE A 769 -32.61 9.30 -15.19
CA PHE A 769 -32.78 10.72 -14.95
C PHE A 769 -31.88 11.51 -15.90
N LEU A 770 -32.47 12.43 -16.62
CA LEU A 770 -31.81 13.31 -17.58
C LEU A 770 -31.76 14.73 -17.02
N PRO A 771 -30.81 15.57 -17.46
CA PRO A 771 -30.78 16.97 -17.05
C PRO A 771 -32.06 17.72 -17.48
N LEU A 772 -32.61 18.52 -16.56
CA LEU A 772 -33.89 19.20 -16.78
C LEU A 772 -33.76 20.50 -17.61
N ARG A 773 -32.60 21.13 -17.62
CA ARG A 773 -32.39 22.50 -18.10
C ARG A 773 -31.18 22.72 -19.01
N SER A 774 -30.46 21.62 -19.36
CA SER A 774 -29.29 21.73 -20.23
C SER A 774 -29.58 21.21 -21.63
N VAL A 775 -28.98 21.83 -22.63
CA VAL A 775 -29.02 21.38 -24.02
C VAL A 775 -28.36 20.01 -24.15
N PRO A 776 -28.92 19.09 -24.95
CA PRO A 776 -28.27 17.78 -25.20
C PRO A 776 -26.88 17.97 -25.80
N ILE A 777 -25.88 17.34 -25.18
CA ILE A 777 -24.49 17.35 -25.62
C ILE A 777 -24.19 16.12 -26.49
N SER A 778 -23.09 16.18 -27.26
CA SER A 778 -22.68 15.07 -28.13
C SER A 778 -22.42 13.79 -27.35
N GLN A 779 -22.57 12.63 -27.97
CA GLN A 779 -22.41 11.33 -27.33
C GLN A 779 -21.03 11.17 -26.67
N LEU A 780 -19.97 11.70 -27.27
CA LEU A 780 -18.60 11.63 -26.74
C LEU A 780 -18.39 12.49 -25.48
N GLN A 781 -19.22 13.49 -25.25
CA GLN A 781 -19.13 14.42 -24.10
C GLN A 781 -20.10 14.07 -22.98
N ARG A 782 -21.02 13.09 -23.21
CA ARG A 782 -22.02 12.70 -22.20
C ARG A 782 -21.38 11.89 -21.10
N ARG A 783 -21.63 12.31 -19.87
CA ARG A 783 -21.27 11.53 -18.70
C ARG A 783 -22.46 10.72 -18.23
N GLU A 784 -22.35 9.40 -18.29
CA GLU A 784 -23.36 8.46 -17.83
C GLU A 784 -22.85 7.82 -16.52
N ILE A 785 -23.66 7.87 -15.45
CA ILE A 785 -23.34 7.30 -14.15
C ILE A 785 -24.49 6.38 -13.68
N ALA A 786 -24.17 5.34 -12.93
CA ALA A 786 -25.17 4.43 -12.41
C ALA A 786 -24.99 4.18 -10.90
N ILE A 787 -26.09 4.25 -10.17
CA ILE A 787 -26.16 3.85 -8.76
C ILE A 787 -27.09 2.67 -8.59
N GLY A 788 -26.74 1.73 -7.72
CA GLY A 788 -27.54 0.59 -7.35
C GLY A 788 -28.15 0.80 -5.96
N PHE A 789 -29.48 0.58 -5.81
CA PHE A 789 -30.09 0.49 -4.50
C PHE A 789 -30.33 -0.98 -4.15
N VAL A 790 -29.58 -1.49 -3.20
CA VAL A 790 -29.47 -2.91 -2.88
C VAL A 790 -29.93 -3.19 -1.45
N ASN A 791 -30.44 -4.40 -1.20
CA ASN A 791 -30.89 -4.85 0.12
C ASN A 791 -31.95 -3.93 0.79
N GLY A 792 -32.63 -3.07 0.02
CA GLY A 792 -33.70 -2.19 0.50
C GLY A 792 -33.22 -1.02 1.40
N ASN A 793 -31.91 -0.82 1.59
CA ASN A 793 -31.38 0.19 2.52
C ASN A 793 -29.97 0.73 2.20
N HIS A 794 -29.39 0.34 1.06
CA HIS A 794 -27.99 0.69 0.78
C HIS A 794 -27.79 1.08 -0.69
N PHE A 795 -27.08 2.17 -0.93
CA PHE A 795 -26.66 2.59 -2.25
C PHE A 795 -25.22 2.17 -2.53
N VAL A 796 -24.95 1.78 -3.77
CA VAL A 796 -23.63 1.35 -4.28
C VAL A 796 -23.34 2.01 -5.63
N GLN A 797 -22.07 2.15 -5.99
CA GLN A 797 -21.64 2.59 -7.33
C GLN A 797 -21.74 1.40 -8.29
N VAL A 798 -22.38 1.58 -9.44
CA VAL A 798 -22.49 0.56 -10.48
C VAL A 798 -21.78 1.03 -11.73
N PHE A 799 -20.88 0.22 -12.23
CA PHE A 799 -20.13 0.51 -13.45
C PHE A 799 -20.63 -0.40 -14.58
N MET A 800 -21.18 0.23 -15.62
CA MET A 800 -21.82 -0.47 -16.73
C MET A 800 -20.81 -0.73 -17.86
N LEU A 801 -21.05 -1.78 -18.64
CA LEU A 801 -20.31 -2.04 -19.88
C LEU A 801 -20.77 -1.08 -20.99
N PRO A 802 -19.89 -0.71 -21.94
CA PRO A 802 -20.31 0.07 -23.11
C PRO A 802 -21.50 -0.58 -23.85
N GLY A 803 -22.45 0.22 -24.30
CA GLY A 803 -23.64 -0.29 -24.98
C GLY A 803 -24.68 -0.97 -24.08
N HIS A 804 -24.57 -0.85 -22.76
CA HIS A 804 -25.53 -1.43 -21.79
C HIS A 804 -26.99 -0.97 -22.05
N LEU A 805 -27.94 -1.75 -21.53
CA LEU A 805 -29.35 -1.40 -21.54
C LEU A 805 -29.61 -0.15 -20.71
N VAL A 806 -30.55 0.69 -21.18
CA VAL A 806 -30.93 1.93 -20.48
C VAL A 806 -32.32 1.78 -19.92
N PRO A 807 -32.52 1.96 -18.59
CA PRO A 807 -33.82 1.96 -17.97
C PRO A 807 -34.76 3.04 -18.57
N PRO A 808 -36.09 2.91 -18.39
CA PRO A 808 -37.03 3.95 -18.81
C PRO A 808 -36.72 5.30 -18.17
N ILE A 809 -36.94 6.36 -18.90
CA ILE A 809 -36.82 7.74 -18.40
C ILE A 809 -37.95 7.98 -17.41
N ASP A 810 -37.66 8.68 -16.31
CA ASP A 810 -38.67 9.09 -15.35
C ASP A 810 -39.74 9.95 -16.00
N THR A 811 -41.00 9.67 -15.71
CA THR A 811 -42.16 10.32 -16.34
C THR A 811 -42.25 11.81 -16.02
N ASN A 812 -41.72 12.25 -14.87
CA ASN A 812 -41.72 13.65 -14.50
C ASN A 812 -40.77 14.45 -15.40
N TRP A 813 -39.64 13.85 -15.82
CA TRP A 813 -38.74 14.51 -16.77
C TRP A 813 -39.50 14.80 -18.08
N CYS A 814 -40.25 13.86 -18.60
CA CYS A 814 -41.01 14.04 -19.84
C CYS A 814 -42.02 15.20 -19.78
N LYS A 815 -42.58 15.48 -18.58
CA LYS A 815 -43.59 16.51 -18.37
C LYS A 815 -43.01 17.89 -18.03
N PHE A 816 -41.88 17.93 -17.32
CA PHE A 816 -41.39 19.13 -16.67
C PHE A 816 -40.00 19.57 -17.10
N HIS A 817 -39.35 18.93 -18.07
CA HIS A 817 -38.07 19.41 -18.59
C HIS A 817 -38.27 20.76 -19.32
N HIS A 818 -37.25 21.62 -19.26
CA HIS A 818 -37.25 22.89 -20.01
C HIS A 818 -37.08 22.63 -21.52
N SER A 819 -37.62 23.49 -22.35
CA SER A 819 -37.59 23.36 -23.83
C SER A 819 -36.18 23.18 -24.38
N CYS A 820 -35.16 23.76 -23.77
CA CYS A 820 -33.76 23.58 -24.16
C CYS A 820 -33.22 22.15 -23.91
N ALA A 821 -33.84 21.39 -23.03
CA ALA A 821 -33.45 20.00 -22.75
C ALA A 821 -34.19 18.97 -23.65
N ALA A 822 -35.07 19.43 -24.54
CA ALA A 822 -35.70 18.55 -25.50
C ALA A 822 -34.66 17.85 -26.39
N GLY A 823 -34.84 16.55 -26.63
CA GLY A 823 -33.91 15.74 -27.44
C GLY A 823 -32.87 14.92 -26.64
N TRP A 824 -32.78 15.09 -25.33
CA TRP A 824 -31.99 14.14 -24.50
C TRP A 824 -32.50 12.72 -24.61
N ASP A 825 -33.79 12.52 -24.65
CA ASP A 825 -34.49 11.22 -24.69
C ASP A 825 -34.26 10.45 -25.99
N THR A 826 -34.17 11.18 -27.13
CA THR A 826 -34.03 10.53 -28.45
C THR A 826 -32.75 9.71 -28.58
N ALA A 827 -31.69 10.10 -27.91
CA ALA A 827 -30.40 9.41 -27.92
C ALA A 827 -30.44 8.03 -27.24
N TYR A 828 -31.41 7.79 -26.40
CA TYR A 828 -31.53 6.57 -25.59
C TYR A 828 -32.68 5.65 -26.03
N SER A 829 -33.54 6.10 -26.96
CA SER A 829 -34.78 5.41 -27.33
C SER A 829 -34.56 3.93 -27.70
N ARG A 830 -33.52 3.63 -28.50
CA ARG A 830 -33.19 2.25 -28.91
C ARG A 830 -32.75 1.38 -27.75
N ARG A 831 -31.90 1.91 -26.86
CA ARG A 831 -31.42 1.19 -25.68
C ARG A 831 -32.50 1.00 -24.62
N ILE A 832 -33.46 1.91 -24.51
CA ILE A 832 -34.63 1.83 -23.64
C ILE A 832 -35.61 0.75 -24.16
N GLU A 833 -35.85 0.71 -25.48
CA GLU A 833 -36.69 -0.30 -26.07
C GLU A 833 -36.13 -1.72 -25.86
N HIS A 834 -34.84 -1.87 -26.04
CA HIS A 834 -34.14 -3.13 -25.75
C HIS A 834 -34.20 -3.52 -24.25
N PHE A 835 -34.09 -2.54 -23.35
CA PHE A 835 -34.30 -2.75 -21.90
C PHE A 835 -35.70 -3.34 -21.63
N LYS A 836 -36.74 -2.77 -22.21
CA LYS A 836 -38.11 -3.26 -22.04
C LYS A 836 -38.25 -4.72 -22.52
N GLN A 837 -37.65 -5.06 -23.64
CA GLN A 837 -37.70 -6.42 -24.21
C GLN A 837 -36.97 -7.43 -23.30
N VAL A 838 -35.77 -7.12 -22.80
CA VAL A 838 -34.95 -8.03 -22.00
C VAL A 838 -35.47 -8.20 -20.57
N VAL A 839 -35.89 -7.10 -19.93
CA VAL A 839 -36.31 -7.13 -18.52
C VAL A 839 -37.75 -7.65 -18.34
N HIS A 840 -38.62 -7.44 -19.32
CA HIS A 840 -40.02 -7.99 -19.27
C HIS A 840 -40.11 -9.43 -19.76
N SER A 841 -39.21 -9.92 -20.64
CA SER A 841 -39.27 -11.29 -21.18
C SER A 841 -38.75 -12.38 -20.24
N GLY A 842 -37.99 -12.05 -19.21
CA GLY A 842 -37.46 -13.01 -18.23
C GLY A 842 -36.52 -14.09 -18.78
N VAL A 843 -36.09 -13.98 -20.05
CA VAL A 843 -35.25 -14.96 -20.73
C VAL A 843 -33.92 -14.35 -21.12
N ALA A 844 -32.86 -14.74 -20.42
CA ALA A 844 -31.48 -14.47 -20.82
C ALA A 844 -31.07 -15.49 -21.90
N THR A 845 -31.26 -15.19 -23.16
CA THR A 845 -30.55 -15.89 -24.24
C THR A 845 -29.18 -15.26 -24.41
N ARG A 846 -28.15 -16.08 -24.21
CA ARG A 846 -26.76 -15.78 -24.60
C ARG A 846 -26.71 -15.82 -26.13
N GLU A 847 -26.90 -14.70 -26.77
CA GLU A 847 -26.45 -14.51 -28.13
C GLU A 847 -25.13 -13.72 -28.09
N THR A 848 -24.12 -14.30 -28.74
CA THR A 848 -22.85 -13.68 -29.04
C THR A 848 -23.09 -12.43 -29.87
N PHE A 849 -22.82 -11.26 -29.24
CA PHE A 849 -22.84 -10.00 -29.99
C PHE A 849 -21.52 -9.87 -30.74
N ASP A 850 -21.57 -10.00 -32.05
CA ASP A 850 -20.59 -9.44 -32.94
C ASP A 850 -20.52 -7.93 -32.74
N CYS A 851 -19.31 -7.40 -32.55
CA CYS A 851 -19.05 -5.98 -32.49
C CYS A 851 -19.60 -5.29 -33.76
N ILE A 852 -20.73 -4.62 -33.64
CA ILE A 852 -21.18 -3.69 -34.70
C ILE A 852 -20.31 -2.46 -34.58
N ASN A 853 -19.42 -2.29 -35.56
CA ASN A 853 -18.73 -1.03 -35.82
C ASN A 853 -19.78 0.06 -36.02
N LEU A 854 -19.83 1.04 -35.12
CA LEU A 854 -20.58 2.27 -35.23
C LEU A 854 -19.64 3.36 -35.78
N ASP A 855 -19.22 3.20 -37.04
CA ASP A 855 -18.78 4.29 -37.91
C ASP A 855 -19.86 4.46 -38.98
N GLU A 856 -20.92 5.27 -38.68
CA GLU A 856 -21.79 6.07 -39.55
C GLU A 856 -22.55 7.09 -38.71
#